data_5298224f10a503b034d6443e2e056dfc
#
_entry.id   5298224f10a503b034d6443e2e056dfc
#
_cell.length_a   1.000
_cell.length_b   1.000
_cell.length_c   1.000
_cell.angle_alpha   90.00
_cell.angle_beta   90.00
_cell.angle_gamma   90.00
#
_symmetry.space_group_name_H-M   'P 1'
#
loop_
_entity.id
_entity.type
_entity.pdbx_description
1 polymer ?
#
loop_
_entity_poly.entity_id
_entity_poly.type
_entity_poly.pdbx_seq_one_letter_code
_entity_poly.pdbx_strand_id
1 'polypeptide(L)'
;MEEQEPTLNRSCMLRMAPYLIGRPRRGVVGGSHYACKLRDAIRAAAKDPARKPVLISGEPGLEKDNIARLVHFSSADRSRLLMGFDARNLRAQGVELFGRKGSNEPSLLDCLADGNLLIDCIDLVEPELRARLINLATEGHPAFSGRILFTAESSIKELEGLATQIRVPPLRVRRSDLGDWLRYNLRLQSPGLGWSRPPKLPETVVTRLQGHDFPNNIRELEGVVERALQQARSQAADHPEPSTGAGVMALPAALPEDVFWVNSREPSLRFEIWRWKPQLRQIMRSPKLWNGLLFGLVSWIFVLVNLWLWFGPQERAQNSMLKFFWAWWWPLILLTYPLVGRLWCAVCPFMVWGKIAQASCQAFAQLLTIIGGPGHWLKPKQWPRGDHDSWGAPLMAAGFAAILLWEEVWNLEDTARLSSCLLLLITTGAVLCSLLFEKRFWCRYLCPVGGMNGLFAKLSILELRAQPGTCTGSCTSYACFKGGPAEGEGMASEGCPLGTHPAHLSDNRNCVLCLTCAQACPHRSVQLKLRPPLADLQRNMHTTAGEKGLILVLAGGIALHHWQRLLGWLPLAPESLQAGPLLPRLIFGALALCLPAAACLWLKHRWLYAALPLLWSVLLARHLPIGMTEAGTVLPIGWPQWSADAHVIGFSQSLTIALGWLGGVVLVRRLINPQQQSWLIGGGALLIVALASRWVVHI
;
A
#
# COMPACT_ATOMS: atom_id res chain seq x y z
N MET A 1 -46.93 -18.82 -26.39
CA MET A 1 -45.51 -18.72 -26.76
C MET A 1 -45.00 -17.29 -26.92
N GLU A 2 -45.85 -16.26 -26.90
CA GLU A 2 -45.46 -14.84 -27.09
C GLU A 2 -45.11 -14.04 -25.81
N GLU A 3 -45.44 -14.53 -24.62
CA GLU A 3 -45.16 -13.85 -23.35
C GLU A 3 -43.79 -14.21 -22.73
N GLN A 4 -43.07 -15.20 -23.26
CA GLN A 4 -41.74 -15.60 -22.72
C GLN A 4 -40.55 -14.87 -23.35
N GLU A 5 -40.67 -14.35 -24.57
CA GLU A 5 -39.58 -13.61 -25.27
C GLU A 5 -39.15 -12.30 -24.57
N PRO A 6 -40.07 -11.41 -24.11
CA PRO A 6 -39.65 -10.16 -23.47
C PRO A 6 -39.01 -10.35 -22.08
N THR A 7 -39.39 -11.40 -21.36
CA THR A 7 -38.80 -11.71 -20.04
C THR A 7 -37.42 -12.33 -20.16
N LEU A 8 -37.19 -13.20 -21.14
CA LEU A 8 -35.87 -13.80 -21.42
C LEU A 8 -34.87 -12.73 -21.87
N ASN A 9 -35.29 -11.83 -22.75
CA ASN A 9 -34.44 -10.72 -23.23
C ASN A 9 -34.06 -9.77 -22.08
N ARG A 10 -34.97 -9.47 -21.15
CA ARG A 10 -34.69 -8.65 -19.97
C ARG A 10 -33.73 -9.34 -19.00
N SER A 11 -33.87 -10.64 -18.78
CA SER A 11 -32.96 -11.43 -17.95
C SER A 11 -31.56 -11.47 -18.57
N CYS A 12 -31.44 -11.71 -19.86
CA CYS A 12 -30.18 -11.67 -20.58
C CYS A 12 -29.48 -10.31 -20.47
N MET A 13 -30.21 -9.21 -20.67
CA MET A 13 -29.68 -7.85 -20.55
C MET A 13 -29.15 -7.54 -19.13
N LEU A 14 -29.88 -7.93 -18.10
CA LEU A 14 -29.44 -7.76 -16.71
C LEU A 14 -28.16 -8.56 -16.40
N ARG A 15 -28.04 -9.77 -16.93
CA ARG A 15 -26.85 -10.61 -16.75
C ARG A 15 -25.64 -10.11 -17.52
N MET A 16 -25.83 -9.56 -18.72
CA MET A 16 -24.75 -8.97 -19.53
C MET A 16 -24.32 -7.58 -19.04
N ALA A 17 -25.18 -6.83 -18.35
CA ALA A 17 -24.95 -5.44 -17.97
C ALA A 17 -23.59 -5.18 -17.31
N PRO A 18 -23.07 -6.01 -16.38
CA PRO A 18 -21.76 -5.81 -15.77
C PRO A 18 -20.56 -5.95 -16.73
N TYR A 19 -20.78 -6.60 -17.86
CA TYR A 19 -19.74 -6.91 -18.85
C TYR A 19 -19.84 -6.07 -20.11
N LEU A 20 -20.87 -5.24 -20.26
CA LEU A 20 -21.04 -4.38 -21.42
C LEU A 20 -19.98 -3.27 -21.44
N ILE A 21 -19.38 -3.10 -22.61
CA ILE A 21 -18.33 -2.12 -22.85
C ILE A 21 -18.89 -0.98 -23.68
N GLY A 22 -18.75 0.24 -23.16
CA GLY A 22 -19.13 1.47 -23.85
C GLY A 22 -18.09 1.96 -24.88
N ARG A 23 -18.36 3.14 -25.44
CA ARG A 23 -17.52 3.79 -26.45
C ARG A 23 -16.05 3.87 -26.05
N PRO A 24 -15.11 3.96 -27.03
CA PRO A 24 -13.70 4.12 -26.74
C PRO A 24 -13.46 5.42 -25.94
N ARG A 25 -12.53 5.36 -25.02
CA ARG A 25 -12.17 6.51 -24.17
C ARG A 25 -11.54 7.65 -25.00
N ARG A 26 -10.78 7.27 -26.02
CA ARG A 26 -10.05 8.19 -26.91
C ARG A 26 -9.64 7.50 -28.20
N GLY A 27 -9.28 8.31 -29.22
CA GLY A 27 -8.59 7.84 -30.42
C GLY A 27 -7.10 7.58 -30.15
N VAL A 28 -6.36 7.21 -31.19
CA VAL A 28 -4.89 7.06 -31.13
C VAL A 28 -4.26 8.45 -31.10
N VAL A 29 -3.57 8.78 -30.00
CA VAL A 29 -2.88 10.07 -29.81
C VAL A 29 -1.50 10.05 -30.48
N GLY A 30 -1.10 11.17 -31.07
CA GLY A 30 0.19 11.41 -31.69
C GLY A 30 0.16 11.44 -33.22
N GLY A 31 1.21 12.04 -33.80
CA GLY A 31 1.42 12.22 -35.25
C GLY A 31 2.54 11.35 -35.83
N SER A 32 3.23 10.53 -35.02
CA SER A 32 4.33 9.72 -35.50
C SER A 32 3.91 8.71 -36.58
N HIS A 33 4.87 8.30 -37.41
CA HIS A 33 4.66 7.22 -38.38
C HIS A 33 4.05 5.94 -37.72
N TYR A 34 4.45 5.61 -36.52
CA TYR A 34 3.91 4.48 -35.77
C TYR A 34 2.44 4.68 -35.36
N ALA A 35 2.07 5.91 -34.96
CA ALA A 35 0.68 6.24 -34.62
C ALA A 35 -0.20 6.23 -35.88
N CYS A 36 0.31 6.71 -37.03
CA CYS A 36 -0.38 6.62 -38.30
C CYS A 36 -0.61 5.17 -38.74
N LYS A 37 0.43 4.34 -38.74
CA LYS A 37 0.31 2.89 -39.02
C LYS A 37 -0.68 2.17 -38.11
N LEU A 38 -0.71 2.51 -36.81
CA LEU A 38 -1.68 1.93 -35.89
C LEU A 38 -3.11 2.33 -36.24
N ARG A 39 -3.37 3.60 -36.60
CA ARG A 39 -4.67 4.05 -37.09
C ARG A 39 -5.11 3.31 -38.37
N ASP A 40 -4.18 3.10 -39.29
CA ASP A 40 -4.46 2.37 -40.53
C ASP A 40 -4.76 0.90 -40.28
N ALA A 41 -4.01 0.26 -39.36
CA ALA A 41 -4.29 -1.12 -38.94
C ALA A 41 -5.68 -1.25 -38.27
N ILE A 42 -6.05 -0.30 -37.42
CA ILE A 42 -7.38 -0.25 -36.79
C ILE A 42 -8.47 -0.10 -37.87
N ARG A 43 -8.29 0.81 -38.84
CA ARG A 43 -9.25 1.02 -39.94
C ARG A 43 -9.37 -0.22 -40.81
N ALA A 44 -8.25 -0.86 -41.16
CA ALA A 44 -8.25 -2.07 -41.96
C ALA A 44 -9.00 -3.20 -41.24
N ALA A 45 -8.70 -3.41 -39.96
CA ALA A 45 -9.40 -4.40 -39.16
C ALA A 45 -10.91 -4.10 -39.01
N ALA A 46 -11.27 -2.82 -38.87
CA ALA A 46 -12.67 -2.42 -38.76
C ALA A 46 -13.48 -2.61 -40.06
N LYS A 47 -12.83 -2.44 -41.22
CA LYS A 47 -13.45 -2.58 -42.55
C LYS A 47 -13.41 -3.99 -43.11
N ASP A 48 -12.82 -4.98 -42.38
CA ASP A 48 -12.71 -6.36 -42.83
C ASP A 48 -14.10 -7.00 -43.06
N PRO A 49 -14.48 -7.32 -44.31
CA PRO A 49 -15.78 -7.91 -44.60
C PRO A 49 -15.91 -9.33 -44.07
N ALA A 50 -14.79 -10.05 -43.92
CA ALA A 50 -14.77 -11.43 -43.42
C ALA A 50 -14.95 -11.48 -41.89
N ARG A 51 -14.95 -10.34 -41.18
CA ARG A 51 -15.08 -10.24 -39.72
C ARG A 51 -14.16 -11.20 -38.97
N LYS A 52 -12.93 -11.39 -39.49
CA LYS A 52 -11.94 -12.26 -38.83
C LYS A 52 -11.70 -11.85 -37.40
N PRO A 53 -11.43 -12.75 -36.47
CA PRO A 53 -10.99 -12.41 -35.15
C PRO A 53 -9.82 -11.43 -35.18
N VAL A 54 -9.67 -10.58 -34.17
CA VAL A 54 -8.56 -9.61 -34.09
C VAL A 54 -7.73 -9.90 -32.85
N LEU A 55 -6.42 -10.05 -33.03
CA LEU A 55 -5.46 -10.11 -31.91
C LEU A 55 -4.70 -8.81 -31.79
N ILE A 56 -4.86 -8.11 -30.67
CA ILE A 56 -4.17 -6.87 -30.33
C ILE A 56 -3.05 -7.20 -29.35
N SER A 57 -1.81 -7.16 -29.82
CA SER A 57 -0.64 -7.52 -29.01
C SER A 57 0.23 -6.29 -28.69
N GLY A 58 0.86 -6.29 -27.52
CA GLY A 58 1.77 -5.25 -27.09
C GLY A 58 1.99 -5.23 -25.58
N GLU A 59 2.96 -4.44 -25.14
CA GLU A 59 3.37 -4.35 -23.74
C GLU A 59 2.23 -3.94 -22.80
N PRO A 60 2.40 -4.17 -21.48
CA PRO A 60 1.45 -3.67 -20.48
C PRO A 60 1.33 -2.15 -20.52
N GLY A 61 0.13 -1.64 -20.19
CA GLY A 61 -0.12 -0.20 -20.11
C GLY A 61 -0.34 0.52 -21.44
N LEU A 62 -0.48 -0.21 -22.56
CA LEU A 62 -0.76 0.35 -23.90
C LEU A 62 -2.25 0.50 -24.22
N GLU A 63 -3.14 0.24 -23.26
CA GLU A 63 -4.62 0.33 -23.42
C GLU A 63 -5.14 -0.45 -24.63
N LYS A 64 -4.73 -1.70 -24.74
CA LYS A 64 -5.16 -2.60 -25.81
C LYS A 64 -6.67 -2.78 -25.86
N ASP A 65 -7.35 -2.74 -24.70
CA ASP A 65 -8.80 -2.73 -24.56
C ASP A 65 -9.44 -1.54 -25.29
N ASN A 66 -8.83 -0.35 -25.21
CA ASN A 66 -9.32 0.83 -25.90
C ASN A 66 -9.15 0.71 -27.42
N ILE A 67 -8.08 0.04 -27.88
CA ILE A 67 -7.87 -0.22 -29.31
C ILE A 67 -8.92 -1.22 -29.82
N ALA A 68 -9.26 -2.24 -29.04
CA ALA A 68 -10.34 -3.18 -29.38
C ALA A 68 -11.69 -2.44 -29.52
N ARG A 69 -11.98 -1.50 -28.61
CA ARG A 69 -13.17 -0.63 -28.74
C ARG A 69 -13.11 0.21 -30.00
N LEU A 70 -11.96 0.78 -30.35
CA LEU A 70 -11.81 1.54 -31.60
C LEU A 70 -12.09 0.68 -32.84
N VAL A 71 -11.65 -0.57 -32.87
CA VAL A 71 -11.97 -1.50 -33.96
C VAL A 71 -13.48 -1.72 -34.03
N HIS A 72 -14.12 -2.07 -32.91
CA HIS A 72 -15.57 -2.35 -32.87
C HIS A 72 -16.38 -1.11 -33.27
N PHE A 73 -16.18 0.04 -32.64
CA PHE A 73 -16.99 1.25 -32.89
C PHE A 73 -16.66 1.96 -34.22
N SER A 74 -15.59 1.56 -34.91
CA SER A 74 -15.27 2.01 -36.27
C SER A 74 -15.74 1.04 -37.35
N SER A 75 -16.28 -0.12 -36.98
CA SER A 75 -16.77 -1.16 -37.89
C SER A 75 -18.28 -1.02 -38.17
N ALA A 76 -18.81 -1.87 -39.06
CA ALA A 76 -20.23 -2.02 -39.29
C ALA A 76 -20.99 -2.46 -38.04
N ASP A 77 -20.30 -3.13 -37.13
CA ASP A 77 -20.87 -3.68 -35.88
C ASP A 77 -21.06 -2.64 -34.75
N ARG A 78 -20.82 -1.34 -35.03
CA ARG A 78 -20.88 -0.26 -34.03
C ARG A 78 -22.21 -0.11 -33.27
N SER A 79 -23.29 -0.63 -33.84
CA SER A 79 -24.63 -0.64 -33.23
C SER A 79 -24.91 -1.90 -32.40
N ARG A 80 -24.06 -2.94 -32.52
CA ARG A 80 -24.17 -4.18 -31.78
C ARG A 80 -23.56 -4.03 -30.39
N LEU A 81 -23.94 -4.92 -29.49
CA LEU A 81 -23.36 -4.95 -28.14
C LEU A 81 -21.88 -5.40 -28.21
N LEU A 82 -21.07 -4.79 -27.35
CA LEU A 82 -19.71 -5.23 -27.10
C LEU A 82 -19.64 -5.69 -25.64
N MET A 83 -19.36 -6.96 -25.42
CA MET A 83 -19.16 -7.54 -24.10
C MET A 83 -17.68 -7.85 -23.88
N GLY A 84 -17.14 -7.58 -22.70
CA GLY A 84 -15.72 -7.76 -22.42
C GLY A 84 -15.44 -8.49 -21.13
N PHE A 85 -14.49 -9.42 -21.20
CA PHE A 85 -13.98 -10.16 -20.08
C PHE A 85 -12.46 -10.02 -19.96
N ASP A 86 -11.99 -9.82 -18.74
CA ASP A 86 -10.61 -10.08 -18.40
C ASP A 86 -10.46 -11.60 -18.19
N ALA A 87 -9.76 -12.25 -19.10
CA ALA A 87 -9.64 -13.70 -19.11
C ALA A 87 -9.05 -14.26 -17.81
N ARG A 88 -8.25 -13.46 -17.08
CA ARG A 88 -7.70 -13.84 -15.76
C ARG A 88 -8.77 -13.97 -14.66
N ASN A 89 -9.92 -13.35 -14.84
CA ASN A 89 -11.01 -13.35 -13.88
C ASN A 89 -12.11 -14.36 -14.19
N LEU A 90 -12.02 -15.07 -15.34
CA LEU A 90 -12.95 -16.14 -15.69
C LEU A 90 -12.76 -17.32 -14.74
N ARG A 91 -13.84 -17.76 -14.10
CA ARG A 91 -13.84 -18.85 -13.12
C ARG A 91 -13.98 -20.20 -13.84
N ALA A 92 -13.47 -21.25 -13.21
CA ALA A 92 -13.73 -22.65 -13.52
C ALA A 92 -13.98 -22.92 -15.02
N GLN A 93 -12.96 -22.86 -15.83
CA GLN A 93 -13.02 -23.12 -17.28
C GLN A 93 -13.98 -22.22 -18.08
N GLY A 94 -14.27 -21.01 -17.58
CA GLY A 94 -15.14 -20.04 -18.27
C GLY A 94 -16.64 -20.33 -18.17
N VAL A 95 -17.06 -20.98 -17.08
CA VAL A 95 -18.49 -21.28 -16.83
C VAL A 95 -19.40 -20.04 -16.93
N GLU A 96 -18.87 -18.87 -16.57
CA GLU A 96 -19.62 -17.60 -16.70
C GLU A 96 -19.96 -17.28 -18.16
N LEU A 97 -19.04 -17.56 -19.08
CA LEU A 97 -19.20 -17.29 -20.51
C LEU A 97 -19.95 -18.41 -21.24
N PHE A 98 -19.56 -19.67 -20.98
CA PHE A 98 -20.06 -20.85 -21.69
C PHE A 98 -21.27 -21.53 -21.02
N GLY A 99 -21.66 -21.10 -19.83
CA GLY A 99 -22.73 -21.75 -19.05
C GLY A 99 -22.30 -23.07 -18.40
N ARG A 100 -23.19 -23.62 -17.57
CA ARG A 100 -23.02 -24.97 -16.96
C ARG A 100 -23.68 -26.03 -17.79
N LYS A 101 -23.01 -27.15 -18.00
CA LYS A 101 -23.64 -28.35 -18.62
C LYS A 101 -24.81 -28.79 -17.76
N GLY A 102 -26.02 -28.90 -18.39
CA GLY A 102 -27.26 -29.32 -17.71
C GLY A 102 -28.04 -28.18 -17.03
N SER A 103 -27.66 -26.94 -17.17
CA SER A 103 -28.48 -25.80 -16.74
C SER A 103 -29.44 -25.38 -17.86
N ASN A 104 -30.70 -25.10 -17.49
CA ASN A 104 -31.68 -24.53 -18.44
C ASN A 104 -31.50 -23.02 -18.64
N GLU A 105 -30.54 -22.38 -17.94
CA GLU A 105 -30.26 -20.96 -18.12
C GLU A 105 -29.37 -20.74 -19.34
N PRO A 106 -29.67 -19.78 -20.23
CA PRO A 106 -28.86 -19.46 -21.38
C PRO A 106 -27.48 -18.97 -20.93
N SER A 107 -26.42 -19.36 -21.64
CA SER A 107 -25.07 -18.84 -21.38
C SER A 107 -24.97 -17.36 -21.73
N LEU A 108 -23.90 -16.68 -21.30
CA LEU A 108 -23.68 -15.30 -21.72
C LEU A 108 -23.38 -15.18 -23.22
N LEU A 109 -22.85 -16.23 -23.86
CA LEU A 109 -22.69 -16.30 -25.31
C LEU A 109 -24.06 -16.40 -26.02
N ASP A 110 -24.99 -17.19 -25.48
CA ASP A 110 -26.35 -17.28 -26.02
C ASP A 110 -27.07 -15.93 -25.91
N CYS A 111 -26.87 -15.22 -24.79
CA CYS A 111 -27.44 -13.90 -24.57
C CYS A 111 -26.82 -12.83 -25.49
N LEU A 112 -25.51 -12.94 -25.81
CA LEU A 112 -24.81 -11.97 -26.66
C LEU A 112 -25.18 -12.10 -28.14
N ALA A 113 -25.49 -13.33 -28.58
CA ALA A 113 -25.92 -13.68 -29.91
C ALA A 113 -25.01 -13.12 -31.05
N ASP A 114 -25.39 -11.98 -31.65
CA ASP A 114 -24.69 -11.34 -32.77
C ASP A 114 -23.76 -10.18 -32.31
N GLY A 115 -23.69 -9.90 -31.00
CA GLY A 115 -22.80 -8.91 -30.40
C GLY A 115 -21.35 -9.34 -30.51
N ASN A 116 -20.40 -8.41 -30.27
CA ASN A 116 -18.97 -8.70 -30.30
C ASN A 116 -18.44 -9.01 -28.90
N LEU A 117 -17.41 -9.86 -28.84
CA LEU A 117 -16.79 -10.32 -27.59
C LEU A 117 -15.33 -9.82 -27.52
N LEU A 118 -14.98 -9.12 -26.44
CA LEU A 118 -13.60 -8.75 -26.12
C LEU A 118 -13.07 -9.65 -25.00
N ILE A 119 -11.99 -10.32 -25.26
CA ILE A 119 -11.26 -11.16 -24.28
C ILE A 119 -9.90 -10.52 -24.02
N ASP A 120 -9.75 -9.92 -22.83
CA ASP A 120 -8.53 -9.23 -22.42
C ASP A 120 -7.55 -10.19 -21.75
N CYS A 121 -6.24 -10.04 -22.03
CA CYS A 121 -5.15 -10.81 -21.43
C CYS A 121 -5.25 -12.34 -21.65
N ILE A 122 -5.53 -12.78 -22.87
CA ILE A 122 -5.68 -14.24 -23.20
C ILE A 122 -4.40 -15.05 -22.99
N ASP A 123 -3.23 -14.43 -23.09
CA ASP A 123 -1.92 -15.07 -22.87
C ASP A 123 -1.62 -15.40 -21.40
N LEU A 124 -2.35 -14.79 -20.47
CA LEU A 124 -2.16 -14.98 -19.02
C LEU A 124 -3.13 -16.00 -18.41
N VAL A 125 -3.82 -16.77 -19.23
CA VAL A 125 -4.85 -17.74 -18.84
C VAL A 125 -4.30 -19.16 -18.85
N GLU A 126 -4.91 -20.05 -18.06
CA GLU A 126 -4.58 -21.50 -18.08
C GLU A 126 -4.73 -22.09 -19.50
N PRO A 127 -3.84 -23.02 -19.90
CA PRO A 127 -3.80 -23.54 -21.28
C PRO A 127 -5.14 -24.12 -21.77
N GLU A 128 -5.87 -24.81 -20.90
CA GLU A 128 -7.18 -25.42 -21.24
C GLU A 128 -8.24 -24.37 -21.58
N LEU A 129 -8.36 -23.33 -20.74
CA LEU A 129 -9.29 -22.24 -20.98
C LEU A 129 -8.88 -21.43 -22.23
N ARG A 130 -7.57 -21.20 -22.40
CA ARG A 130 -7.05 -20.52 -23.59
C ARG A 130 -7.40 -21.28 -24.87
N ALA A 131 -7.18 -22.60 -24.91
CA ALA A 131 -7.55 -23.42 -26.05
C ALA A 131 -9.04 -23.34 -26.35
N ARG A 132 -9.89 -23.40 -25.31
CA ARG A 132 -11.34 -23.29 -25.46
C ARG A 132 -11.79 -21.92 -26.01
N LEU A 133 -11.14 -20.83 -25.60
CA LEU A 133 -11.40 -19.48 -26.11
C LEU A 133 -10.92 -19.30 -27.55
N ILE A 134 -9.82 -19.96 -27.92
CA ILE A 134 -9.32 -19.97 -29.31
C ILE A 134 -10.23 -20.80 -30.18
N ASN A 135 -10.69 -21.99 -29.72
CA ASN A 135 -11.63 -22.83 -30.45
C ASN A 135 -12.97 -22.11 -30.70
N LEU A 136 -13.43 -21.27 -29.75
CA LEU A 136 -14.59 -20.41 -29.98
C LEU A 136 -14.41 -19.48 -31.21
N ALA A 137 -13.17 -19.03 -31.46
CA ALA A 137 -12.87 -18.16 -32.61
C ALA A 137 -12.68 -18.92 -33.92
N THR A 138 -12.34 -20.23 -33.88
CA THR A 138 -12.07 -21.08 -35.05
C THR A 138 -13.25 -21.92 -35.45
N GLU A 139 -13.89 -22.57 -34.49
CA GLU A 139 -15.00 -23.51 -34.70
C GLU A 139 -16.37 -22.81 -34.57
N GLY A 140 -16.39 -21.63 -33.92
CA GLY A 140 -17.62 -20.89 -33.64
C GLY A 140 -18.42 -21.48 -32.49
N HIS A 141 -19.60 -20.94 -32.27
CA HIS A 141 -20.58 -21.42 -31.28
C HIS A 141 -21.99 -21.34 -31.90
N PRO A 142 -22.86 -22.34 -31.73
CA PRO A 142 -24.16 -22.37 -32.42
C PRO A 142 -25.04 -21.14 -32.21
N ALA A 143 -24.98 -20.56 -31.01
CA ALA A 143 -25.78 -19.40 -30.63
C ALA A 143 -25.02 -18.07 -30.69
N PHE A 144 -23.74 -18.05 -31.13
CA PHE A 144 -22.93 -16.85 -31.17
C PHE A 144 -22.32 -16.65 -32.55
N SER A 145 -22.72 -15.56 -33.22
CA SER A 145 -22.22 -15.17 -34.56
C SER A 145 -21.40 -13.88 -34.53
N GLY A 146 -21.08 -13.37 -33.33
CA GLY A 146 -20.32 -12.14 -33.13
C GLY A 146 -18.85 -12.27 -33.46
N ARG A 147 -18.19 -11.11 -33.61
CA ARG A 147 -16.74 -11.06 -33.82
C ARG A 147 -15.98 -11.11 -32.49
N ILE A 148 -14.87 -11.83 -32.43
CA ILE A 148 -14.05 -11.93 -31.23
C ILE A 148 -12.80 -11.04 -31.37
N LEU A 149 -12.54 -10.27 -30.32
CA LEU A 149 -11.39 -9.38 -30.18
C LEU A 149 -10.54 -9.89 -29.00
N PHE A 150 -9.28 -10.21 -29.24
CA PHE A 150 -8.34 -10.66 -28.23
C PHE A 150 -7.32 -9.60 -27.91
N THR A 151 -6.90 -9.48 -26.65
CA THR A 151 -5.70 -8.75 -26.28
C THR A 151 -4.68 -9.67 -25.61
N ALA A 152 -3.39 -9.43 -25.88
CA ALA A 152 -2.28 -10.19 -25.33
C ALA A 152 -1.05 -9.29 -25.10
N GLU A 153 -0.13 -9.70 -24.23
CA GLU A 153 1.18 -9.04 -24.11
C GLU A 153 2.16 -9.52 -25.19
N SER A 154 2.03 -10.76 -25.61
CA SER A 154 2.85 -11.40 -26.64
C SER A 154 2.02 -11.90 -27.83
N SER A 155 2.67 -12.26 -28.94
CA SER A 155 2.01 -12.95 -30.04
C SER A 155 1.61 -14.38 -29.65
N ILE A 156 0.45 -14.80 -30.10
CA ILE A 156 -0.09 -16.15 -29.85
C ILE A 156 -0.01 -16.94 -31.14
N LYS A 157 0.82 -17.97 -31.17
CA LYS A 157 1.09 -18.78 -32.38
C LYS A 157 -0.18 -19.45 -32.91
N GLU A 158 -1.06 -19.88 -32.03
CA GLU A 158 -2.32 -20.55 -32.38
C GLU A 158 -3.30 -19.64 -33.14
N LEU A 159 -3.14 -18.31 -33.03
CA LEU A 159 -3.95 -17.30 -33.73
C LEU A 159 -3.23 -16.72 -34.97
N GLU A 160 -2.01 -17.20 -35.29
CA GLU A 160 -1.31 -16.74 -36.49
C GLU A 160 -2.02 -17.29 -37.74
N GLY A 161 -2.34 -16.39 -38.68
CA GLY A 161 -3.10 -16.71 -39.90
C GLY A 161 -4.63 -16.76 -39.73
N LEU A 162 -5.13 -16.96 -38.52
CA LEU A 162 -6.57 -17.02 -38.19
C LEU A 162 -7.12 -15.62 -37.81
N ALA A 163 -6.36 -14.85 -37.06
CA ALA A 163 -6.76 -13.53 -36.57
C ALA A 163 -5.98 -12.41 -37.25
N THR A 164 -6.63 -11.29 -37.48
CA THR A 164 -5.97 -10.04 -37.92
C THR A 164 -5.08 -9.53 -36.79
N GLN A 165 -3.78 -9.41 -37.04
CA GLN A 165 -2.79 -9.00 -36.04
C GLN A 165 -2.65 -7.47 -35.98
N ILE A 166 -2.86 -6.85 -34.83
CA ILE A 166 -2.56 -5.46 -34.55
C ILE A 166 -1.49 -5.37 -33.46
N ARG A 167 -0.27 -4.99 -33.84
CA ARG A 167 0.81 -4.76 -32.87
C ARG A 167 0.81 -3.31 -32.43
N VAL A 168 0.68 -3.08 -31.11
CA VAL A 168 0.69 -1.73 -30.53
C VAL A 168 2.12 -1.36 -30.17
N PRO A 169 2.70 -0.33 -30.80
CA PRO A 169 4.07 0.08 -30.53
C PRO A 169 4.19 0.72 -29.14
N PRO A 170 5.22 0.37 -28.34
CA PRO A 170 5.47 0.97 -27.04
C PRO A 170 5.89 2.43 -27.14
N LEU A 171 5.71 3.23 -26.07
CA LEU A 171 6.03 4.65 -26.06
C LEU A 171 7.49 4.94 -26.38
N ARG A 172 8.43 4.09 -25.95
CA ARG A 172 9.86 4.25 -26.22
C ARG A 172 10.22 4.26 -27.73
N VAL A 173 9.38 3.65 -28.56
CA VAL A 173 9.51 3.66 -30.02
C VAL A 173 8.83 4.88 -30.63
N ARG A 174 7.82 5.43 -29.96
CA ARG A 174 7.00 6.57 -30.38
C ARG A 174 7.37 7.85 -29.65
N ARG A 175 8.64 8.10 -29.39
CA ARG A 175 9.13 9.23 -28.56
C ARG A 175 8.65 10.60 -29.04
N SER A 176 8.44 10.77 -30.37
CA SER A 176 7.88 12.00 -30.94
C SER A 176 6.43 12.28 -30.52
N ASP A 177 5.66 11.24 -30.15
CA ASP A 177 4.27 11.42 -29.71
C ASP A 177 4.15 11.80 -28.23
N LEU A 178 5.28 11.76 -27.48
CA LEU A 178 5.26 11.95 -26.03
C LEU A 178 4.70 13.31 -25.62
N GLY A 179 5.07 14.37 -26.35
CA GLY A 179 4.56 15.72 -26.11
C GLY A 179 3.04 15.81 -26.25
N ASP A 180 2.48 15.14 -27.27
CA ASP A 180 1.03 15.09 -27.51
C ASP A 180 0.31 14.31 -26.40
N TRP A 181 0.89 13.20 -25.95
CA TRP A 181 0.37 12.42 -24.83
C TRP A 181 0.38 13.19 -23.51
N LEU A 182 1.46 13.92 -23.22
CA LEU A 182 1.55 14.76 -22.02
C LEU A 182 0.51 15.87 -22.05
N ARG A 183 0.40 16.60 -23.18
CA ARG A 183 -0.61 17.64 -23.34
C ARG A 183 -2.02 17.09 -23.28
N TYR A 184 -2.27 15.92 -23.85
CA TYR A 184 -3.56 15.25 -23.74
C TYR A 184 -3.94 14.94 -22.29
N ASN A 185 -3.04 14.30 -21.53
CA ASN A 185 -3.30 13.95 -20.15
C ASN A 185 -3.42 15.18 -19.24
N LEU A 186 -2.67 16.25 -19.50
CA LEU A 186 -2.86 17.53 -18.81
C LEU A 186 -4.27 18.09 -19.02
N ARG A 187 -4.78 18.07 -20.27
CA ARG A 187 -6.16 18.52 -20.55
C ARG A 187 -7.21 17.67 -19.83
N LEU A 188 -6.98 16.39 -19.73
CA LEU A 188 -7.93 15.44 -19.12
C LEU A 188 -7.98 15.56 -17.60
N GLN A 189 -6.80 15.68 -16.95
CA GLN A 189 -6.68 15.56 -15.50
C GLN A 189 -6.75 16.91 -14.76
N SER A 190 -6.34 18.02 -15.41
CA SER A 190 -6.28 19.33 -14.77
C SER A 190 -7.62 19.85 -14.25
N PRO A 191 -8.79 19.66 -14.92
CA PRO A 191 -10.06 20.17 -14.40
C PRO A 191 -10.45 19.50 -13.08
N GLY A 192 -10.22 18.20 -12.94
CA GLY A 192 -10.50 17.44 -11.69
C GLY A 192 -9.66 17.90 -10.49
N LEU A 193 -8.55 18.59 -10.74
CA LEU A 193 -7.65 19.12 -9.74
C LEU A 193 -7.80 20.65 -9.52
N GLY A 194 -8.77 21.28 -10.18
CA GLY A 194 -9.14 22.68 -9.96
C GLY A 194 -8.56 23.70 -10.93
N TRP A 195 -7.90 23.26 -12.04
CA TRP A 195 -7.48 24.17 -13.10
C TRP A 195 -8.65 24.53 -14.02
N SER A 196 -8.91 25.80 -14.22
CA SER A 196 -9.90 26.31 -15.20
C SER A 196 -9.43 26.11 -16.65
N ARG A 197 -8.11 26.14 -16.85
CA ARG A 197 -7.45 25.86 -18.14
C ARG A 197 -6.24 24.95 -17.90
N PRO A 198 -5.95 23.98 -18.80
CA PRO A 198 -4.80 23.11 -18.65
C PRO A 198 -3.50 23.94 -18.62
N PRO A 199 -2.60 23.69 -17.66
CA PRO A 199 -1.36 24.44 -17.54
C PRO A 199 -0.43 24.16 -18.72
N LYS A 200 0.39 25.15 -19.10
CA LYS A 200 1.38 25.00 -20.17
C LYS A 200 2.47 24.01 -19.73
N LEU A 201 2.90 23.16 -20.65
CA LEU A 201 3.97 22.19 -20.47
C LEU A 201 5.29 22.78 -21.03
N PRO A 202 6.37 22.88 -20.26
CA PRO A 202 7.68 23.28 -20.76
C PRO A 202 8.24 22.26 -21.76
N GLU A 203 8.80 22.71 -22.87
CA GLU A 203 9.39 21.81 -23.87
C GLU A 203 10.65 21.09 -23.35
N THR A 204 11.35 21.69 -22.39
CA THR A 204 12.46 21.06 -21.68
C THR A 204 12.03 19.77 -20.99
N VAL A 205 10.82 19.74 -20.41
CA VAL A 205 10.24 18.55 -19.79
C VAL A 205 9.97 17.46 -20.83
N VAL A 206 9.41 17.84 -21.98
CA VAL A 206 9.14 16.90 -23.08
C VAL A 206 10.44 16.26 -23.55
N THR A 207 11.48 17.07 -23.81
CA THR A 207 12.77 16.60 -24.29
C THR A 207 13.44 15.65 -23.28
N ARG A 208 13.38 15.97 -21.98
CA ARG A 208 13.95 15.09 -20.94
C ARG A 208 13.18 13.80 -20.78
N LEU A 209 11.85 13.83 -20.83
CA LEU A 209 11.00 12.63 -20.74
C LEU A 209 11.12 11.75 -21.98
N GLN A 210 11.50 12.28 -23.15
CA GLN A 210 11.83 11.47 -24.34
C GLN A 210 13.02 10.53 -24.11
N GLY A 211 13.91 10.83 -23.18
CA GLY A 211 14.99 9.96 -22.76
C GLY A 211 14.55 8.83 -21.85
N HIS A 212 13.28 8.82 -21.40
CA HIS A 212 12.73 7.80 -20.52
C HIS A 212 12.02 6.70 -21.32
N ASP A 213 12.16 5.44 -20.91
CA ASP A 213 11.63 4.31 -21.70
C ASP A 213 10.18 3.92 -21.38
N PHE A 214 9.57 4.49 -20.34
CA PHE A 214 8.18 4.24 -19.92
C PHE A 214 7.80 2.74 -19.93
N PRO A 215 8.32 1.92 -19.04
CA PRO A 215 8.08 0.47 -19.04
C PRO A 215 6.60 0.09 -18.86
N ASN A 216 5.81 0.92 -18.19
CA ASN A 216 4.34 0.79 -18.11
C ASN A 216 3.61 1.69 -19.11
N ASN A 217 4.33 2.20 -20.11
CA ASN A 217 3.79 2.95 -21.25
C ASN A 217 2.84 4.10 -20.83
N ILE A 218 1.63 4.16 -21.40
CA ILE A 218 0.65 5.23 -21.19
C ILE A 218 0.20 5.33 -19.74
N ARG A 219 0.02 4.22 -19.05
CA ARG A 219 -0.39 4.20 -17.64
C ARG A 219 0.64 4.86 -16.72
N GLU A 220 1.92 4.66 -17.01
CA GLU A 220 3.00 5.34 -16.27
C GLU A 220 3.00 6.85 -16.55
N LEU A 221 2.84 7.22 -17.81
CA LEU A 221 2.77 8.62 -18.23
C LEU A 221 1.60 9.35 -17.55
N GLU A 222 0.44 8.73 -17.47
CA GLU A 222 -0.73 9.25 -16.76
C GLU A 222 -0.43 9.52 -15.29
N GLY A 223 0.23 8.58 -14.61
CA GLY A 223 0.66 8.75 -13.24
C GLY A 223 1.74 9.82 -13.05
N VAL A 224 2.61 10.07 -14.04
CA VAL A 224 3.58 11.16 -14.00
C VAL A 224 2.87 12.52 -14.07
N VAL A 225 1.91 12.66 -14.97
CA VAL A 225 1.13 13.90 -15.13
C VAL A 225 0.27 14.18 -13.89
N GLU A 226 -0.40 13.17 -13.37
CA GLU A 226 -1.23 13.29 -12.16
C GLU A 226 -0.42 13.79 -10.97
N ARG A 227 0.74 13.17 -10.73
CA ARG A 227 1.64 13.60 -9.64
C ARG A 227 2.15 15.01 -9.85
N ALA A 228 2.53 15.38 -11.07
CA ALA A 228 3.00 16.72 -11.38
C ALA A 228 1.93 17.79 -11.10
N LEU A 229 0.68 17.53 -11.47
CA LEU A 229 -0.46 18.40 -11.17
C LEU A 229 -0.73 18.49 -9.66
N GLN A 230 -0.74 17.38 -8.96
CA GLN A 230 -0.93 17.34 -7.50
C GLN A 230 0.17 18.11 -6.78
N GLN A 231 1.42 17.95 -7.19
CA GLN A 231 2.56 18.66 -6.61
C GLN A 231 2.51 20.16 -6.90
N ALA A 232 2.20 20.57 -8.13
CA ALA A 232 2.04 21.99 -8.48
C ALA A 232 0.90 22.64 -7.68
N ARG A 233 -0.21 21.92 -7.49
CA ARG A 233 -1.33 22.39 -6.65
C ARG A 233 -0.90 22.56 -5.19
N SER A 234 -0.12 21.62 -4.67
CA SER A 234 0.40 21.68 -3.31
C SER A 234 1.35 22.86 -3.12
N GLN A 235 2.26 23.09 -4.07
CA GLN A 235 3.18 24.24 -4.05
C GLN A 235 2.43 25.58 -4.11
N ALA A 236 1.37 25.68 -4.94
CA ALA A 236 0.52 26.87 -4.99
C ALA A 236 -0.25 27.11 -3.68
N ALA A 237 -0.62 26.06 -2.97
CA ALA A 237 -1.25 26.18 -1.65
C ALA A 237 -0.27 26.64 -0.57
N ASP A 238 1.03 26.31 -0.71
CA ASP A 238 2.08 26.67 0.23
C ASP A 238 2.57 28.13 0.04
N HIS A 239 2.39 28.70 -1.17
CA HIS A 239 2.81 30.06 -1.53
C HIS A 239 1.63 30.81 -2.19
N PRO A 240 0.61 31.23 -1.40
CA PRO A 240 -0.47 32.04 -1.97
C PRO A 240 0.09 33.41 -2.38
N GLU A 241 0.02 33.75 -3.67
CA GLU A 241 0.34 35.10 -4.14
C GLU A 241 -0.65 36.11 -3.54
N PRO A 242 -0.18 37.27 -3.03
CA PRO A 242 -1.02 38.24 -2.34
C PRO A 242 -1.96 39.06 -3.22
N SER A 243 -2.15 38.72 -4.48
CA SER A 243 -2.96 39.49 -5.42
C SER A 243 -4.27 38.78 -5.77
N THR A 244 -5.31 39.09 -5.04
CA THR A 244 -6.71 39.32 -5.39
C THR A 244 -7.63 38.98 -4.22
N GLY A 245 -8.39 39.93 -3.79
CA GLY A 245 -9.27 39.88 -2.61
C GLY A 245 -10.51 38.99 -2.75
N ALA A 246 -10.31 37.74 -2.96
CA ALA A 246 -11.29 36.67 -2.74
C ALA A 246 -10.48 35.39 -2.69
N GLY A 247 -10.41 34.69 -1.59
CA GLY A 247 -9.61 33.50 -1.27
C GLY A 247 -9.58 32.34 -2.30
N VAL A 248 -9.43 32.63 -3.55
CA VAL A 248 -9.28 31.68 -4.66
C VAL A 248 -7.79 31.39 -4.80
N MET A 249 -7.40 30.14 -4.58
CA MET A 249 -6.05 29.65 -4.79
C MET A 249 -5.66 29.79 -6.26
N ALA A 250 -4.72 30.70 -6.58
CA ALA A 250 -4.22 30.89 -7.94
C ALA A 250 -3.31 29.70 -8.32
N LEU A 251 -3.80 28.82 -9.18
CA LEU A 251 -3.02 27.71 -9.71
C LEU A 251 -2.09 28.19 -10.84
N PRO A 252 -0.86 27.65 -10.98
CA PRO A 252 0.11 28.12 -11.94
C PRO A 252 -0.37 27.90 -13.39
N ALA A 253 -0.23 28.93 -14.23
CA ALA A 253 -0.58 28.87 -15.65
C ALA A 253 0.38 27.98 -16.47
N ALA A 254 1.60 27.75 -15.97
CA ALA A 254 2.58 26.82 -16.51
C ALA A 254 3.11 25.93 -15.38
N LEU A 255 3.31 24.65 -15.67
CA LEU A 255 3.88 23.73 -14.68
C LEU A 255 5.37 24.00 -14.54
N PRO A 256 5.90 24.17 -13.31
CA PRO A 256 7.33 24.21 -13.07
C PRO A 256 7.98 22.89 -13.50
N GLU A 257 9.21 22.93 -13.97
CA GLU A 257 9.91 21.71 -14.41
C GLU A 257 10.14 20.71 -13.27
N ASP A 258 10.38 21.22 -12.07
CA ASP A 258 10.68 20.43 -10.87
C ASP A 258 9.53 19.52 -10.40
N VAL A 259 8.27 19.86 -10.73
CA VAL A 259 7.12 19.01 -10.34
C VAL A 259 7.08 17.66 -11.05
N PHE A 260 7.76 17.53 -12.18
CA PHE A 260 7.89 16.26 -12.90
C PHE A 260 8.96 15.33 -12.31
N TRP A 261 9.87 15.87 -11.49
CA TRP A 261 11.03 15.14 -10.96
C TRP A 261 10.92 14.98 -9.46
N VAL A 262 10.48 13.85 -9.02
CA VAL A 262 10.20 13.55 -7.60
C VAL A 262 11.44 13.65 -6.70
N ASN A 263 12.65 13.81 -7.23
CA ASN A 263 13.87 13.74 -6.43
C ASN A 263 15.07 14.58 -6.92
N SER A 264 14.90 15.62 -7.72
CA SER A 264 16.06 16.12 -8.45
C SER A 264 16.82 17.31 -7.85
N ARG A 265 16.44 17.95 -6.77
CA ARG A 265 17.13 19.20 -6.38
C ARG A 265 17.35 19.52 -4.91
N GLU A 266 17.15 18.59 -3.98
CA GLU A 266 17.79 18.83 -2.69
C GLU A 266 19.10 18.02 -2.65
N PRO A 267 20.27 18.67 -2.45
CA PRO A 267 21.47 18.01 -1.98
C PRO A 267 21.20 17.60 -0.54
N SER A 268 20.29 16.63 -0.35
CA SER A 268 20.07 16.07 0.97
C SER A 268 21.32 15.32 1.33
N LEU A 269 21.90 15.65 2.49
CA LEU A 269 22.91 14.87 3.18
C LEU A 269 22.42 13.44 3.33
N ARG A 270 22.64 12.62 2.30
CA ARG A 270 22.26 11.21 2.26
C ARG A 270 23.52 10.39 2.13
N PHE A 271 23.79 9.59 3.14
CA PHE A 271 24.94 8.70 3.18
C PHE A 271 24.52 7.29 2.79
N GLU A 272 25.12 6.72 1.75
CA GLU A 272 24.83 5.36 1.28
C GLU A 272 25.69 4.35 2.04
N ILE A 273 25.05 3.54 2.88
CA ILE A 273 25.71 2.59 3.78
C ILE A 273 26.42 1.49 3.00
N TRP A 274 25.81 0.95 1.96
CA TRP A 274 26.38 -0.16 1.20
C TRP A 274 27.52 0.23 0.26
N ARG A 275 27.58 1.52 -0.09
CA ARG A 275 28.75 2.05 -0.81
C ARG A 275 29.95 2.14 0.12
N TRP A 276 29.74 2.51 1.38
CA TRP A 276 30.78 2.59 2.39
C TRP A 276 31.24 1.19 2.84
N LYS A 277 30.32 0.22 3.02
CA LYS A 277 30.60 -1.16 3.43
C LYS A 277 29.90 -2.18 2.50
N PRO A 278 30.52 -2.54 1.34
CA PRO A 278 29.91 -3.47 0.38
C PRO A 278 29.65 -4.86 0.95
N GLN A 279 30.49 -5.34 1.88
CA GLN A 279 30.32 -6.62 2.57
C GLN A 279 29.00 -6.69 3.34
N LEU A 280 28.60 -5.57 3.97
CA LEU A 280 27.33 -5.49 4.69
C LEU A 280 26.14 -5.76 3.77
N ARG A 281 26.17 -5.28 2.52
CA ARG A 281 25.14 -5.57 1.53
C ARG A 281 25.03 -7.08 1.25
N GLN A 282 26.15 -7.78 1.11
CA GLN A 282 26.16 -9.22 0.87
C GLN A 282 25.58 -10.00 2.04
N ILE A 283 25.96 -9.67 3.27
CA ILE A 283 25.45 -10.30 4.49
C ILE A 283 23.93 -10.05 4.60
N MET A 284 23.51 -8.79 4.46
CA MET A 284 22.10 -8.40 4.59
C MET A 284 21.19 -8.98 3.49
N ARG A 285 21.75 -9.33 2.32
CA ARG A 285 21.03 -10.00 1.23
C ARG A 285 20.93 -11.52 1.41
N SER A 286 21.69 -12.10 2.32
CA SER A 286 21.80 -13.57 2.47
C SER A 286 20.45 -14.20 2.85
N PRO A 287 19.87 -15.09 2.02
CA PRO A 287 18.65 -15.81 2.38
C PRO A 287 18.85 -16.70 3.62
N LYS A 288 20.06 -17.24 3.82
CA LYS A 288 20.40 -18.09 4.97
C LYS A 288 20.27 -17.31 6.28
N LEU A 289 20.75 -16.04 6.31
CA LEU A 289 20.62 -15.16 7.48
C LEU A 289 19.13 -14.92 7.80
N TRP A 290 18.34 -14.53 6.81
CA TRP A 290 16.92 -14.23 7.02
C TRP A 290 16.11 -15.47 7.39
N ASN A 291 16.35 -16.60 6.74
CA ASN A 291 15.67 -17.85 7.07
C ASN A 291 16.06 -18.36 8.47
N GLY A 292 17.36 -18.32 8.82
CA GLY A 292 17.82 -18.68 10.18
C GLY A 292 17.24 -17.76 11.26
N LEU A 293 17.24 -16.43 11.00
CA LEU A 293 16.69 -15.46 11.93
C LEU A 293 15.17 -15.62 12.10
N LEU A 294 14.42 -15.67 10.99
CA LEU A 294 12.94 -15.68 11.02
C LEU A 294 12.39 -17.03 11.45
N PHE A 295 12.79 -18.10 10.79
CA PHE A 295 12.22 -19.44 11.03
C PHE A 295 12.96 -20.21 12.13
N GLY A 296 14.26 -19.93 12.33
CA GLY A 296 15.04 -20.54 13.42
C GLY A 296 14.85 -19.83 14.74
N LEU A 297 15.17 -18.53 14.83
CA LEU A 297 15.21 -17.82 16.11
C LEU A 297 13.86 -17.22 16.49
N VAL A 298 13.29 -16.35 15.64
CA VAL A 298 12.08 -15.57 15.97
C VAL A 298 10.86 -16.47 16.19
N SER A 299 10.66 -17.48 15.35
CA SER A 299 9.54 -18.40 15.49
C SER A 299 9.57 -19.17 16.82
N TRP A 300 10.73 -19.68 17.21
CA TRP A 300 10.89 -20.43 18.45
C TRP A 300 10.78 -19.55 19.69
N ILE A 301 11.42 -18.37 19.70
CA ILE A 301 11.25 -17.40 20.79
C ILE A 301 9.77 -17.07 20.99
N PHE A 302 9.03 -16.85 19.90
CA PHE A 302 7.61 -16.54 19.97
C PHE A 302 6.79 -17.67 20.61
N VAL A 303 7.06 -18.92 20.25
CA VAL A 303 6.42 -20.09 20.86
C VAL A 303 6.75 -20.16 22.34
N LEU A 304 8.04 -20.07 22.71
CA LEU A 304 8.48 -20.13 24.11
C LEU A 304 7.86 -19.02 24.95
N VAL A 305 7.82 -17.78 24.43
CA VAL A 305 7.16 -16.66 25.11
C VAL A 305 5.68 -16.96 25.36
N ASN A 306 4.94 -17.43 24.36
CA ASN A 306 3.51 -17.72 24.54
C ASN A 306 3.27 -18.92 25.49
N LEU A 307 4.06 -19.98 25.41
CA LEU A 307 3.97 -21.11 26.35
C LEU A 307 4.21 -20.66 27.80
N TRP A 308 5.22 -19.81 28.01
CA TRP A 308 5.51 -19.31 29.35
C TRP A 308 4.45 -18.32 29.86
N LEU A 309 3.89 -17.47 29.00
CA LEU A 309 2.77 -16.60 29.34
C LEU A 309 1.50 -17.36 29.66
N TRP A 310 1.29 -18.53 29.03
CA TRP A 310 0.10 -19.36 29.25
C TRP A 310 0.17 -20.25 30.47
N PHE A 311 1.30 -20.93 30.67
CA PHE A 311 1.49 -21.94 31.73
C PHE A 311 2.31 -21.46 32.94
N GLY A 312 3.03 -20.33 32.79
CA GLY A 312 3.83 -19.75 33.87
C GLY A 312 3.02 -18.91 34.86
N PRO A 313 3.71 -18.24 35.81
CA PRO A 313 3.08 -17.33 36.77
C PRO A 313 2.25 -16.25 36.00
N GLN A 314 1.09 -15.90 36.57
CA GLN A 314 0.18 -14.99 35.88
C GLN A 314 0.48 -13.52 36.17
N GLU A 315 1.10 -13.20 37.27
CA GLU A 315 1.46 -11.85 37.69
C GLU A 315 2.79 -11.41 37.07
N ARG A 316 2.88 -10.17 36.62
CA ARG A 316 4.08 -9.58 35.98
C ARG A 316 5.32 -9.68 36.88
N ALA A 317 5.16 -9.47 38.19
CA ALA A 317 6.28 -9.52 39.12
C ALA A 317 7.07 -10.85 39.09
N GLN A 318 6.39 -11.97 38.81
CA GLN A 318 6.97 -13.31 38.78
C GLN A 318 7.17 -13.87 37.36
N ASN A 319 6.60 -13.24 36.31
CA ASN A 319 6.65 -13.74 34.95
C ASN A 319 7.73 -13.03 34.14
N SER A 320 8.86 -13.69 33.91
CA SER A 320 9.98 -13.14 33.14
C SER A 320 9.63 -12.83 31.67
N MET A 321 8.75 -13.61 31.03
CA MET A 321 8.36 -13.37 29.64
C MET A 321 7.36 -12.22 29.49
N LEU A 322 6.53 -11.98 30.50
CA LEU A 322 5.66 -10.81 30.56
C LEU A 322 6.50 -9.53 30.73
N LYS A 323 7.52 -9.55 31.61
CA LYS A 323 8.51 -8.49 31.73
C LYS A 323 9.30 -8.29 30.42
N PHE A 324 9.73 -9.38 29.78
CA PHE A 324 10.41 -9.30 28.48
C PHE A 324 9.58 -8.57 27.43
N PHE A 325 8.28 -8.87 27.37
CA PHE A 325 7.37 -8.25 26.40
C PHE A 325 7.14 -6.76 26.71
N TRP A 326 6.76 -6.41 27.94
CA TRP A 326 6.37 -5.05 28.31
C TRP A 326 7.54 -4.14 28.70
N ALA A 327 8.59 -4.67 29.35
CA ALA A 327 9.73 -3.88 29.82
C ALA A 327 10.87 -3.79 28.80
N TRP A 328 11.05 -4.80 27.94
CA TRP A 328 12.11 -4.78 26.91
C TRP A 328 11.57 -4.52 25.51
N TRP A 329 10.75 -5.44 25.02
CA TRP A 329 10.42 -5.47 23.60
C TRP A 329 9.61 -4.26 23.17
N TRP A 330 8.59 -3.88 23.95
CA TRP A 330 7.73 -2.76 23.60
C TRP A 330 8.43 -1.39 23.66
N PRO A 331 9.16 -1.02 24.77
CA PRO A 331 9.94 0.22 24.81
C PRO A 331 11.05 0.26 23.76
N LEU A 332 11.70 -0.88 23.45
CA LEU A 332 12.77 -0.95 22.45
C LEU A 332 12.24 -0.67 21.04
N ILE A 333 11.06 -1.17 20.69
CA ILE A 333 10.40 -0.83 19.44
C ILE A 333 10.18 0.67 19.34
N LEU A 334 9.60 1.30 20.38
CA LEU A 334 9.36 2.73 20.40
C LEU A 334 10.66 3.53 20.28
N LEU A 335 11.70 3.15 21.01
CA LEU A 335 13.01 3.79 20.99
C LEU A 335 13.64 3.75 19.60
N THR A 336 13.49 2.65 18.88
CA THR A 336 14.20 2.41 17.61
C THR A 336 13.51 2.99 16.37
N TYR A 337 12.26 3.48 16.45
CA TYR A 337 11.59 4.09 15.28
C TYR A 337 12.36 5.22 14.61
N PRO A 338 12.94 6.21 15.32
CA PRO A 338 13.72 7.27 14.68
C PRO A 338 14.99 6.75 14.02
N LEU A 339 15.50 5.60 14.44
CA LEU A 339 16.72 5.01 13.89
C LEU A 339 16.44 4.15 12.67
N VAL A 340 15.71 3.05 12.86
CA VAL A 340 15.51 1.99 11.86
C VAL A 340 14.09 1.90 11.32
N GLY A 341 13.20 2.81 11.70
CA GLY A 341 11.84 2.85 11.20
C GLY A 341 11.06 1.57 11.47
N ARG A 342 10.54 0.96 10.43
CA ARG A 342 9.64 -0.20 10.51
C ARG A 342 10.37 -1.56 10.46
N LEU A 343 11.65 -1.63 10.84
CA LEU A 343 12.45 -2.85 10.76
C LEU A 343 11.83 -4.02 11.55
N TRP A 344 11.20 -3.74 12.68
CA TRP A 344 10.50 -4.76 13.49
C TRP A 344 9.45 -5.56 12.71
N CYS A 345 8.80 -4.94 11.71
CA CYS A 345 7.87 -5.66 10.82
C CYS A 345 8.58 -6.62 9.86
N ALA A 346 9.89 -6.50 9.65
CA ALA A 346 10.66 -7.47 8.87
C ALA A 346 10.91 -8.77 9.64
N VAL A 347 11.09 -8.68 10.97
CA VAL A 347 11.34 -9.80 11.89
C VAL A 347 10.12 -10.15 12.74
N CYS A 348 8.93 -9.69 12.37
CA CYS A 348 7.69 -9.86 13.13
C CYS A 348 7.26 -11.33 13.20
N PRO A 349 7.06 -11.93 14.39
CA PRO A 349 6.67 -13.32 14.54
C PRO A 349 5.31 -13.64 13.92
N PHE A 350 4.34 -12.73 14.00
CA PHE A 350 3.01 -12.89 13.40
C PHE A 350 3.10 -13.16 11.89
N MET A 351 4.00 -12.43 11.20
CA MET A 351 4.27 -12.62 9.78
C MET A 351 4.96 -13.96 9.49
N VAL A 352 5.89 -14.38 10.35
CA VAL A 352 6.60 -15.67 10.20
C VAL A 352 5.61 -16.83 10.27
N TRP A 353 4.72 -16.82 11.26
CA TRP A 353 3.67 -17.84 11.41
C TRP A 353 2.66 -17.80 10.26
N GLY A 354 2.32 -16.62 9.74
CA GLY A 354 1.52 -16.49 8.52
C GLY A 354 2.19 -17.14 7.30
N LYS A 355 3.51 -16.96 7.13
CA LYS A 355 4.26 -17.64 6.05
C LYS A 355 4.37 -19.15 6.25
N ILE A 356 4.59 -19.62 7.47
CA ILE A 356 4.61 -21.05 7.79
C ILE A 356 3.27 -21.69 7.44
N ALA A 357 2.16 -21.09 7.87
CA ALA A 357 0.81 -21.56 7.57
C ALA A 357 0.53 -21.59 6.06
N GLN A 358 0.93 -20.55 5.34
CA GLN A 358 0.79 -20.49 3.87
C GLN A 358 1.59 -21.60 3.17
N ALA A 359 2.85 -21.82 3.57
CA ALA A 359 3.70 -22.85 3.01
C ALA A 359 3.16 -24.26 3.30
N SER A 360 2.67 -24.50 4.54
CA SER A 360 2.03 -25.77 4.91
C SER A 360 0.75 -26.03 4.12
N CYS A 361 -0.07 -24.99 3.91
CA CYS A 361 -1.29 -25.09 3.12
C CYS A 361 -0.97 -25.40 1.65
N GLN A 362 0.07 -24.76 1.07
CA GLN A 362 0.52 -25.03 -0.29
C GLN A 362 1.08 -26.45 -0.45
N ALA A 363 1.88 -26.93 0.52
CA ALA A 363 2.38 -28.31 0.51
C ALA A 363 1.22 -29.31 0.60
N PHE A 364 0.22 -29.04 1.44
CA PHE A 364 -0.99 -29.86 1.52
C PHE A 364 -1.80 -29.84 0.21
N ALA A 365 -1.93 -28.67 -0.42
CA ALA A 365 -2.59 -28.54 -1.73
C ALA A 365 -1.89 -29.34 -2.82
N GLN A 366 -0.55 -29.35 -2.84
CA GLN A 366 0.24 -30.17 -3.75
C GLN A 366 0.01 -31.67 -3.50
N LEU A 367 0.01 -32.09 -2.23
CA LEU A 367 -0.28 -33.48 -1.87
C LEU A 367 -1.69 -33.90 -2.34
N LEU A 368 -2.70 -33.04 -2.11
CA LEU A 368 -4.07 -33.29 -2.61
C LEU A 368 -4.13 -33.44 -4.12
N THR A 369 -3.41 -32.60 -4.88
CA THR A 369 -3.37 -32.73 -6.36
C THR A 369 -2.71 -34.02 -6.82
N ILE A 370 -1.69 -34.51 -6.12
CA ILE A 370 -1.04 -35.81 -6.41
C ILE A 370 -2.02 -36.96 -6.19
N ILE A 371 -2.92 -36.88 -5.22
CA ILE A 371 -3.93 -37.90 -4.87
C ILE A 371 -5.20 -37.77 -5.74
N GLY A 372 -5.24 -36.77 -6.68
CA GLY A 372 -6.40 -36.54 -7.56
C GLY A 372 -7.49 -35.64 -6.94
N GLY A 373 -7.23 -34.98 -5.81
CA GLY A 373 -8.15 -34.08 -5.13
C GLY A 373 -8.09 -32.63 -5.65
N PRO A 374 -9.06 -31.77 -5.26
CA PRO A 374 -9.18 -30.39 -5.75
C PRO A 374 -8.22 -29.41 -5.07
N GLY A 375 -6.91 -29.63 -5.18
CA GLY A 375 -5.88 -28.78 -4.54
C GLY A 375 -5.85 -27.32 -5.02
N HIS A 376 -6.49 -26.97 -6.13
CA HIS A 376 -6.56 -25.61 -6.65
C HIS A 376 -7.37 -24.64 -5.77
N TRP A 377 -8.26 -25.12 -4.92
CA TRP A 377 -9.07 -24.30 -4.01
C TRP A 377 -8.25 -23.64 -2.90
N LEU A 378 -7.07 -24.19 -2.61
CA LEU A 378 -6.18 -23.74 -1.55
C LEU A 378 -5.11 -22.73 -2.02
N LYS A 379 -5.20 -22.27 -3.28
CA LYS A 379 -4.29 -21.24 -3.78
C LYS A 379 -4.68 -19.86 -3.22
N PRO A 380 -3.73 -19.09 -2.66
CA PRO A 380 -3.99 -17.74 -2.20
C PRO A 380 -4.46 -16.85 -3.35
N LYS A 381 -5.42 -15.96 -3.05
CA LYS A 381 -5.98 -15.02 -4.03
C LYS A 381 -5.09 -13.78 -4.16
N GLN A 382 -5.07 -13.17 -5.34
CA GLN A 382 -4.50 -11.84 -5.50
C GLN A 382 -5.30 -10.81 -4.68
N TRP A 383 -4.63 -9.72 -4.29
CA TRP A 383 -5.33 -8.65 -3.58
C TRP A 383 -6.52 -8.15 -4.39
N PRO A 384 -7.66 -7.88 -3.73
CA PRO A 384 -8.80 -7.26 -4.37
C PRO A 384 -8.38 -5.95 -5.05
N ARG A 385 -8.97 -5.63 -6.18
CA ARG A 385 -8.71 -4.35 -6.86
C ARG A 385 -9.53 -3.26 -6.15
N GLY A 386 -8.93 -2.10 -5.89
CA GLY A 386 -9.60 -0.96 -5.30
C GLY A 386 -8.70 -0.12 -4.39
N ASP A 387 -9.23 1.00 -3.92
CA ASP A 387 -8.57 1.84 -2.92
C ASP A 387 -8.81 1.26 -1.51
N HIS A 388 -7.88 0.41 -1.08
CA HIS A 388 -7.95 -0.21 0.26
C HIS A 388 -7.46 0.71 1.37
N ASP A 389 -6.77 1.80 1.04
CA ASP A 389 -6.30 2.76 2.03
C ASP A 389 -7.46 3.56 2.64
N SER A 390 -8.57 3.74 1.90
CA SER A 390 -9.74 4.49 2.37
C SER A 390 -10.45 3.85 3.56
N TRP A 391 -10.58 2.51 3.58
CA TRP A 391 -11.24 1.78 4.67
C TRP A 391 -10.24 1.07 5.62
N GLY A 392 -9.09 0.65 5.11
CA GLY A 392 -8.10 -0.08 5.91
C GLY A 392 -7.46 0.79 7.00
N ALA A 393 -7.12 2.04 6.69
CA ALA A 393 -6.51 2.93 7.65
C ALA A 393 -7.44 3.32 8.83
N PRO A 394 -8.72 3.64 8.63
CA PRO A 394 -9.69 3.78 9.73
C PRO A 394 -9.85 2.50 10.55
N LEU A 395 -9.87 1.33 9.91
CA LEU A 395 -10.00 0.06 10.60
C LEU A 395 -8.78 -0.25 11.48
N MET A 396 -7.56 0.06 11.00
CA MET A 396 -6.35 -0.04 11.83
C MET A 396 -6.40 0.89 13.04
N ALA A 397 -6.89 2.12 12.88
CA ALA A 397 -7.05 3.06 13.99
C ALA A 397 -8.08 2.55 15.01
N ALA A 398 -9.23 2.06 14.56
CA ALA A 398 -10.25 1.45 15.43
C ALA A 398 -9.73 0.19 16.14
N GLY A 399 -9.00 -0.66 15.44
CA GLY A 399 -8.38 -1.85 16.04
C GLY A 399 -7.34 -1.47 17.10
N PHE A 400 -6.56 -0.40 16.87
CA PHE A 400 -5.60 0.09 17.88
C PHE A 400 -6.32 0.69 19.10
N ALA A 401 -7.41 1.44 18.87
CA ALA A 401 -8.27 1.94 19.96
C ALA A 401 -8.84 0.80 20.82
N ALA A 402 -9.27 -0.29 20.19
CA ALA A 402 -9.75 -1.48 20.90
C ALA A 402 -8.64 -2.15 21.74
N ILE A 403 -7.40 -2.20 21.23
CA ILE A 403 -6.25 -2.73 21.98
C ILE A 403 -5.97 -1.87 23.22
N LEU A 404 -5.95 -0.53 23.08
CA LEU A 404 -5.73 0.38 24.21
C LEU A 404 -6.81 0.27 25.28
N LEU A 405 -8.08 0.15 24.86
CA LEU A 405 -9.18 -0.10 25.82
C LEU A 405 -9.02 -1.45 26.51
N TRP A 406 -8.62 -2.48 25.78
CA TRP A 406 -8.37 -3.80 26.34
C TRP A 406 -7.22 -3.77 27.36
N GLU A 407 -6.13 -3.09 26.99
CA GLU A 407 -4.95 -2.91 27.85
C GLU A 407 -5.33 -2.33 29.22
N GLU A 408 -6.11 -1.24 29.22
CA GLU A 408 -6.43 -0.51 30.45
C GLU A 408 -7.55 -1.16 31.25
N VAL A 409 -8.65 -1.57 30.60
CA VAL A 409 -9.86 -2.09 31.28
C VAL A 409 -9.64 -3.47 31.89
N TRP A 410 -8.78 -4.30 31.29
CA TRP A 410 -8.48 -5.67 31.78
C TRP A 410 -7.06 -5.85 32.32
N ASN A 411 -6.31 -4.78 32.52
CA ASN A 411 -4.94 -4.80 33.03
C ASN A 411 -4.04 -5.78 32.28
N LEU A 412 -3.97 -5.57 30.95
CA LEU A 412 -3.26 -6.48 30.04
C LEU A 412 -1.76 -6.56 30.35
N GLU A 413 -1.16 -5.46 30.83
CA GLU A 413 0.25 -5.36 31.16
C GLU A 413 0.63 -6.28 32.34
N ASP A 414 -0.27 -6.54 33.27
CA ASP A 414 -0.02 -7.35 34.47
C ASP A 414 -0.56 -8.78 34.38
N THR A 415 -1.29 -9.12 33.28
CA THR A 415 -1.92 -10.43 33.14
C THR A 415 -1.29 -11.22 32.00
N ALA A 416 -0.54 -12.29 32.32
CA ALA A 416 0.22 -13.05 31.35
C ALA A 416 -0.66 -13.72 30.26
N ARG A 417 -1.75 -14.38 30.64
CA ARG A 417 -2.66 -15.02 29.68
C ARG A 417 -3.32 -14.03 28.74
N LEU A 418 -3.75 -12.87 29.23
CA LEU A 418 -4.36 -11.84 28.38
C LEU A 418 -3.35 -11.26 27.38
N SER A 419 -2.10 -11.04 27.80
CA SER A 419 -1.02 -10.64 26.89
C SER A 419 -0.77 -11.70 25.81
N SER A 420 -0.78 -13.00 26.17
CA SER A 420 -0.70 -14.10 25.19
C SER A 420 -1.92 -14.11 24.25
N CYS A 421 -3.14 -13.90 24.76
CA CYS A 421 -4.34 -13.80 23.94
C CYS A 421 -4.22 -12.69 22.90
N LEU A 422 -3.70 -11.52 23.25
CA LEU A 422 -3.44 -10.43 22.30
C LEU A 422 -2.47 -10.86 21.19
N LEU A 423 -1.34 -11.46 21.57
CA LEU A 423 -0.34 -11.94 20.61
C LEU A 423 -0.92 -13.00 19.67
N LEU A 424 -1.69 -13.95 20.20
CA LEU A 424 -2.33 -15.00 19.40
C LEU A 424 -3.46 -14.46 18.52
N LEU A 425 -4.23 -13.47 18.97
CA LEU A 425 -5.27 -12.82 18.17
C LEU A 425 -4.68 -12.13 16.93
N ILE A 426 -3.60 -11.36 17.12
CA ILE A 426 -2.88 -10.72 16.00
C ILE A 426 -2.29 -11.77 15.07
N THR A 427 -1.75 -12.88 15.62
CA THR A 427 -1.20 -14.00 14.84
C THR A 427 -2.29 -14.66 14.01
N THR A 428 -3.46 -14.92 14.60
CA THR A 428 -4.60 -15.50 13.91
C THR A 428 -5.04 -14.65 12.73
N GLY A 429 -5.15 -13.33 12.92
CA GLY A 429 -5.43 -12.40 11.82
C GLY A 429 -4.39 -12.45 10.70
N ALA A 430 -3.10 -12.52 11.05
CA ALA A 430 -2.00 -12.63 10.09
C ALA A 430 -2.04 -13.97 9.33
N VAL A 431 -2.30 -15.08 10.03
CA VAL A 431 -2.44 -16.43 9.45
C VAL A 431 -3.61 -16.49 8.48
N LEU A 432 -4.81 -16.07 8.92
CA LEU A 432 -6.01 -16.07 8.07
C LEU A 432 -5.80 -15.25 6.79
N CYS A 433 -5.24 -14.05 6.90
CA CYS A 433 -4.95 -13.23 5.73
C CYS A 433 -3.86 -13.83 4.83
N SER A 434 -2.87 -14.54 5.40
CA SER A 434 -1.83 -15.21 4.61
C SER A 434 -2.35 -16.44 3.86
N LEU A 435 -3.36 -17.13 4.39
CA LEU A 435 -4.04 -18.21 3.69
C LEU A 435 -4.95 -17.70 2.56
N LEU A 436 -5.55 -16.52 2.73
CA LEU A 436 -6.48 -15.95 1.75
C LEU A 436 -5.77 -15.18 0.62
N PHE A 437 -4.65 -14.51 0.90
CA PHE A 437 -3.98 -13.58 -0.03
C PHE A 437 -2.50 -13.92 -0.23
N GLU A 438 -2.00 -13.68 -1.44
CA GLU A 438 -0.62 -13.99 -1.84
C GLU A 438 0.47 -13.21 -1.11
N LYS A 439 0.19 -11.96 -0.71
CA LYS A 439 1.13 -11.04 -0.07
C LYS A 439 0.62 -10.65 1.32
N ARG A 440 1.43 -9.90 2.08
CA ARG A 440 1.13 -9.47 3.46
C ARG A 440 -0.01 -8.43 3.52
N PHE A 441 -1.22 -8.80 3.11
CA PHE A 441 -2.41 -7.95 3.14
C PHE A 441 -2.70 -7.45 4.55
N TRP A 442 -2.64 -8.35 5.56
CA TRP A 442 -2.78 -8.02 6.98
C TRP A 442 -1.89 -6.86 7.41
N CYS A 443 -0.57 -6.97 7.14
CA CYS A 443 0.42 -5.99 7.60
C CYS A 443 0.24 -4.61 6.99
N ARG A 444 -0.38 -4.53 5.81
CA ARG A 444 -0.57 -3.26 5.10
C ARG A 444 -1.87 -2.57 5.44
N TYR A 445 -2.98 -3.31 5.62
CA TYR A 445 -4.32 -2.73 5.68
C TYR A 445 -5.09 -3.03 6.96
N LEU A 446 -4.74 -4.07 7.71
CA LEU A 446 -5.55 -4.56 8.83
C LEU A 446 -4.82 -4.56 10.17
N CYS A 447 -3.49 -4.72 10.19
CA CYS A 447 -2.73 -4.83 11.43
C CYS A 447 -2.70 -3.49 12.20
N PRO A 448 -3.31 -3.39 13.39
CA PRO A 448 -3.31 -2.14 14.16
C PRO A 448 -1.90 -1.68 14.54
N VAL A 449 -1.07 -2.60 15.03
CA VAL A 449 0.36 -2.34 15.35
C VAL A 449 1.13 -1.97 14.09
N GLY A 450 0.79 -2.58 12.94
CA GLY A 450 1.38 -2.22 11.64
C GLY A 450 1.07 -0.80 11.22
N GLY A 451 -0.12 -0.28 11.54
CA GLY A 451 -0.49 1.12 11.33
C GLY A 451 0.38 2.09 12.12
N MET A 452 0.53 1.85 13.43
CA MET A 452 1.42 2.63 14.31
C MET A 452 2.88 2.58 13.83
N ASN A 453 3.39 1.39 13.52
CA ASN A 453 4.75 1.20 13.00
C ASN A 453 4.96 1.98 11.70
N GLY A 454 3.98 2.01 10.81
CA GLY A 454 4.02 2.77 9.56
C GLY A 454 4.04 4.28 9.79
N LEU A 455 3.28 4.77 10.76
CA LEU A 455 3.21 6.18 11.12
C LEU A 455 4.56 6.64 11.70
N PHE A 456 5.10 5.95 12.70
CA PHE A 456 6.38 6.33 13.34
C PHE A 456 7.60 6.05 12.45
N ALA A 457 7.51 5.16 11.46
CA ALA A 457 8.58 4.97 10.48
C ALA A 457 8.92 6.24 9.68
N LYS A 458 8.02 7.22 9.62
CA LYS A 458 8.29 8.54 9.01
C LYS A 458 9.33 9.37 9.79
N LEU A 459 9.56 9.05 11.07
CA LEU A 459 10.60 9.69 11.89
C LEU A 459 12.02 9.18 11.57
N SER A 460 12.14 8.03 10.91
CA SER A 460 13.39 7.29 10.73
C SER A 460 14.44 8.02 9.90
N ILE A 461 15.68 7.91 10.36
CA ILE A 461 16.88 8.34 9.62
C ILE A 461 17.33 7.31 8.57
N LEU A 462 16.91 6.04 8.69
CA LEU A 462 17.24 4.99 7.75
C LEU A 462 16.18 4.91 6.65
N GLU A 463 16.59 4.87 5.39
CA GLU A 463 15.69 4.69 4.26
C GLU A 463 16.22 3.66 3.25
N LEU A 464 15.29 2.91 2.66
CA LEU A 464 15.55 2.02 1.54
C LEU A 464 14.87 2.60 0.29
N ARG A 465 15.66 2.98 -0.72
CA ARG A 465 15.15 3.59 -1.96
C ARG A 465 15.90 3.01 -3.16
N ALA A 466 15.18 2.89 -4.27
CA ALA A 466 15.80 2.57 -5.55
C ALA A 466 16.30 3.83 -6.26
N GLN A 467 17.26 3.65 -7.16
CA GLN A 467 17.68 4.70 -8.09
C GLN A 467 16.63 4.79 -9.22
N PRO A 468 15.83 5.87 -9.32
CA PRO A 468 14.78 5.97 -10.33
C PRO A 468 15.31 5.75 -11.75
N GLY A 469 16.41 6.38 -12.12
CA GLY A 469 16.99 6.26 -13.47
C GLY A 469 17.33 4.83 -13.88
N THR A 470 17.84 4.00 -12.96
CA THR A 470 18.12 2.59 -13.23
C THR A 470 16.82 1.77 -13.34
N CYS A 471 15.84 2.03 -12.44
CA CYS A 471 14.56 1.30 -12.46
C CYS A 471 13.74 1.58 -13.71
N THR A 472 13.83 2.79 -14.25
CA THR A 472 13.03 3.22 -15.39
C THR A 472 13.73 3.02 -16.73
N GLY A 473 15.07 3.04 -16.74
CA GLY A 473 15.85 2.94 -17.97
C GLY A 473 16.37 1.54 -18.30
N SER A 474 16.71 0.74 -17.28
CA SER A 474 17.43 -0.52 -17.50
C SER A 474 16.68 -1.76 -17.03
N CYS A 475 15.67 -1.62 -16.16
CA CYS A 475 15.00 -2.75 -15.56
C CYS A 475 13.77 -3.18 -16.36
N THR A 476 13.74 -4.46 -16.77
CA THR A 476 12.61 -5.07 -17.51
C THR A 476 11.86 -6.10 -16.67
N SER A 477 12.50 -6.68 -15.65
CA SER A 477 11.93 -7.81 -14.88
C SER A 477 10.99 -7.37 -13.77
N TYR A 478 11.24 -6.21 -13.11
CA TYR A 478 10.50 -5.77 -11.93
C TYR A 478 10.42 -6.81 -10.79
N ALA A 479 11.39 -7.74 -10.74
CA ALA A 479 11.40 -8.84 -9.77
C ALA A 479 11.38 -8.36 -8.31
N CYS A 480 11.90 -7.16 -8.02
CA CYS A 480 11.82 -6.52 -6.71
C CYS A 480 10.36 -6.26 -6.23
N PHE A 481 9.42 -6.12 -7.15
CA PHE A 481 8.00 -5.84 -6.89
C PHE A 481 7.11 -7.05 -7.15
N LYS A 482 7.21 -7.64 -8.35
CA LYS A 482 6.36 -8.75 -8.79
C LYS A 482 6.80 -10.10 -8.22
N GLY A 483 8.08 -10.26 -7.97
CA GLY A 483 8.75 -11.55 -7.83
C GLY A 483 9.22 -12.08 -9.18
N GLY A 484 10.00 -13.14 -9.15
CA GLY A 484 10.50 -13.77 -10.35
C GLY A 484 11.73 -14.64 -10.10
N PRO A 485 12.22 -15.30 -11.16
CA PRO A 485 13.43 -16.13 -11.09
C PRO A 485 14.68 -15.26 -10.83
N ALA A 486 15.79 -15.92 -10.55
CA ALA A 486 17.09 -15.26 -10.47
C ALA A 486 17.49 -14.69 -11.83
N GLU A 487 17.92 -13.42 -11.85
CA GLU A 487 18.34 -12.71 -13.06
C GLU A 487 19.49 -11.76 -12.73
N GLY A 488 20.60 -11.81 -13.47
CA GLY A 488 21.78 -11.01 -13.19
C GLY A 488 22.31 -11.24 -11.78
N GLU A 489 22.46 -10.18 -10.99
CA GLU A 489 22.83 -10.29 -9.55
C GLU A 489 21.60 -10.55 -8.65
N GLY A 490 20.41 -10.53 -9.19
CA GLY A 490 19.16 -10.74 -8.45
C GLY A 490 18.91 -12.21 -8.16
N MET A 491 18.50 -12.50 -6.94
CA MET A 491 18.08 -13.83 -6.51
C MET A 491 16.61 -14.05 -6.83
N ALA A 492 16.18 -15.30 -6.98
CA ALA A 492 14.75 -15.65 -7.05
C ALA A 492 14.00 -15.09 -5.84
N SER A 493 12.83 -14.51 -6.06
CA SER A 493 12.08 -13.77 -5.03
C SER A 493 10.59 -13.79 -5.30
N GLU A 494 9.80 -13.76 -4.22
CA GLU A 494 8.34 -13.55 -4.25
C GLU A 494 7.95 -12.06 -4.48
N GLY A 495 8.96 -11.17 -4.58
CA GLY A 495 8.76 -9.74 -4.71
C GLY A 495 8.44 -9.01 -3.41
N CYS A 496 8.06 -7.73 -3.51
CA CYS A 496 7.78 -6.93 -2.32
C CYS A 496 6.55 -7.47 -1.56
N PRO A 497 6.72 -7.84 -0.27
CA PRO A 497 5.61 -8.39 0.50
C PRO A 497 4.49 -7.39 0.79
N LEU A 498 4.78 -6.09 0.76
CA LEU A 498 3.79 -5.03 0.91
C LEU A 498 3.26 -4.51 -0.44
N GLY A 499 3.64 -5.13 -1.56
CA GLY A 499 3.17 -4.71 -2.87
C GLY A 499 3.54 -3.26 -3.22
N THR A 500 4.74 -2.81 -2.86
CA THR A 500 5.22 -1.45 -3.17
C THR A 500 6.53 -1.52 -3.92
N HIS A 501 6.62 -0.79 -5.04
CA HIS A 501 7.87 -0.71 -5.80
C HIS A 501 8.85 0.24 -5.11
N PRO A 502 10.14 -0.12 -4.94
CA PRO A 502 11.12 0.72 -4.22
C PRO A 502 11.34 2.11 -4.81
N ALA A 503 11.16 2.30 -6.12
CA ALA A 503 11.27 3.60 -6.77
C ALA A 503 10.06 4.52 -6.52
N HIS A 504 8.92 3.96 -6.11
CA HIS A 504 7.70 4.71 -5.82
C HIS A 504 7.46 4.95 -4.33
N LEU A 505 8.42 4.63 -3.48
CA LEU A 505 8.36 4.93 -2.06
C LEU A 505 8.57 6.42 -1.82
N SER A 506 7.51 7.14 -1.50
CA SER A 506 7.56 8.55 -1.09
C SER A 506 8.05 8.71 0.35
N ASP A 507 7.64 7.80 1.23
CA ASP A 507 7.99 7.76 2.65
C ASP A 507 8.32 6.33 3.12
N ASN A 508 8.62 6.15 4.42
CA ASN A 508 8.94 4.85 5.00
C ASN A 508 7.72 4.04 5.46
N ARG A 509 6.50 4.58 5.36
CA ARG A 509 5.28 3.91 5.81
C ARG A 509 5.11 2.51 5.20
N ASN A 510 5.35 2.40 3.90
CA ASN A 510 5.14 1.16 3.15
C ASN A 510 6.44 0.36 2.91
N CYS A 511 7.48 0.57 3.72
CA CYS A 511 8.73 -0.17 3.67
C CYS A 511 9.07 -0.77 5.03
N VAL A 512 9.10 -2.11 5.11
CA VAL A 512 9.47 -2.86 6.33
C VAL A 512 10.95 -3.23 6.40
N LEU A 513 11.79 -2.72 5.50
CA LEU A 513 13.23 -3.02 5.44
C LEU A 513 13.57 -4.53 5.38
N CYS A 514 12.69 -5.36 4.81
CA CYS A 514 12.90 -6.80 4.67
C CYS A 514 13.95 -7.18 3.61
N LEU A 515 14.46 -6.20 2.88
CA LEU A 515 15.51 -6.32 1.86
C LEU A 515 15.20 -7.25 0.67
N THR A 516 13.99 -7.79 0.56
CA THR A 516 13.58 -8.65 -0.55
C THR A 516 13.79 -7.96 -1.91
N CYS A 517 13.51 -6.67 -1.99
CA CYS A 517 13.77 -5.88 -3.21
C CYS A 517 15.27 -5.74 -3.51
N ALA A 518 16.14 -5.66 -2.50
CA ALA A 518 17.58 -5.62 -2.67
C ALA A 518 18.16 -7.00 -3.06
N GLN A 519 17.50 -8.10 -2.59
CA GLN A 519 17.85 -9.46 -3.00
C GLN A 519 17.50 -9.70 -4.47
N ALA A 520 16.28 -9.31 -4.89
CA ALA A 520 15.76 -9.56 -6.23
C ALA A 520 16.30 -8.62 -7.32
N CYS A 521 16.90 -7.48 -6.97
CA CYS A 521 17.30 -6.47 -7.94
C CYS A 521 18.54 -6.90 -8.76
N PRO A 522 18.44 -7.10 -10.10
CA PRO A 522 19.57 -7.48 -10.94
C PRO A 522 20.55 -6.32 -11.20
N HIS A 523 20.12 -5.07 -11.02
CA HIS A 523 20.86 -3.85 -11.41
C HIS A 523 21.47 -3.07 -10.26
N ARG A 524 21.50 -3.60 -9.03
CA ARG A 524 21.96 -2.90 -7.82
C ARG A 524 21.28 -1.54 -7.56
N SER A 525 20.09 -1.31 -8.11
CA SER A 525 19.38 -0.03 -8.01
C SER A 525 18.96 0.29 -6.57
N VAL A 526 18.64 -0.73 -5.77
CA VAL A 526 18.18 -0.55 -4.39
C VAL A 526 19.34 -0.21 -3.47
N GLN A 527 19.22 0.90 -2.77
CA GLN A 527 20.23 1.47 -1.88
C GLN A 527 19.69 1.66 -0.47
N LEU A 528 20.51 1.39 0.53
CA LEU A 528 20.25 1.68 1.94
C LEU A 528 20.99 2.95 2.33
N LYS A 529 20.23 3.98 2.73
CA LYS A 529 20.76 5.33 2.98
C LYS A 529 20.41 5.81 4.38
N LEU A 530 21.35 6.56 4.97
CA LEU A 530 21.06 7.45 6.10
C LEU A 530 20.64 8.81 5.56
N ARG A 531 19.64 9.42 6.14
CA ARG A 531 19.08 10.72 5.78
C ARG A 531 18.90 11.60 7.02
N PRO A 532 18.72 12.91 6.88
CA PRO A 532 18.38 13.77 8.00
C PRO A 532 17.12 13.28 8.73
N PRO A 533 17.04 13.46 10.07
CA PRO A 533 15.84 13.17 10.84
C PRO A 533 14.62 13.90 10.27
N LEU A 534 13.45 13.29 10.38
CA LEU A 534 12.16 13.87 9.98
C LEU A 534 12.02 14.18 8.48
N ALA A 535 12.90 13.66 7.62
CA ALA A 535 12.92 13.99 6.20
C ALA A 535 11.59 13.68 5.47
N ASP A 536 10.90 12.60 5.84
CA ASP A 536 9.58 12.28 5.26
C ASP A 536 8.49 13.29 5.67
N LEU A 537 8.61 13.86 6.88
CA LEU A 537 7.64 14.82 7.42
C LEU A 537 7.85 16.25 6.92
N GLN A 538 9.02 16.53 6.33
CA GLN A 538 9.37 17.84 5.75
C GLN A 538 8.90 18.00 4.30
N ARG A 539 8.40 16.94 3.66
CA ARG A 539 7.89 16.93 2.29
C ARG A 539 6.38 17.08 2.26
N ASN A 540 5.85 17.51 1.11
CA ASN A 540 4.41 17.52 0.90
C ASN A 540 3.87 16.09 0.98
N MET A 541 3.12 15.81 2.04
CA MET A 541 2.61 14.48 2.33
C MET A 541 1.15 14.34 1.95
N HIS A 542 0.83 13.23 1.29
CA HIS A 542 -0.56 12.79 1.18
C HIS A 542 -1.01 12.28 2.56
N THR A 543 -1.91 13.01 3.18
CA THR A 543 -2.46 12.67 4.50
C THR A 543 -3.78 11.94 4.32
N THR A 544 -3.86 10.71 4.80
CA THR A 544 -5.12 9.95 4.80
C THR A 544 -5.92 10.23 6.06
N ALA A 545 -7.25 10.15 5.98
CA ALA A 545 -8.13 10.31 7.14
C ALA A 545 -7.80 9.28 8.25
N GLY A 546 -7.42 8.06 7.85
CA GLY A 546 -7.05 7.01 8.79
C GLY A 546 -5.76 7.27 9.55
N GLU A 547 -4.74 7.91 8.92
CA GLU A 547 -3.54 8.33 9.66
C GLU A 547 -3.85 9.40 10.71
N LYS A 548 -4.73 10.36 10.38
CA LYS A 548 -5.21 11.34 11.37
C LYS A 548 -5.90 10.67 12.54
N GLY A 549 -6.82 9.74 12.24
CA GLY A 549 -7.51 8.94 13.25
C GLY A 549 -6.53 8.20 14.16
N LEU A 550 -5.49 7.61 13.59
CA LEU A 550 -4.47 6.89 14.35
C LEU A 550 -3.63 7.81 15.25
N ILE A 551 -3.24 9.00 14.77
CA ILE A 551 -2.54 10.01 15.60
C ILE A 551 -3.42 10.40 16.81
N LEU A 552 -4.71 10.63 16.58
CA LEU A 552 -5.64 11.00 17.63
C LEU A 552 -5.90 9.85 18.62
N VAL A 553 -5.99 8.60 18.15
CA VAL A 553 -6.10 7.41 18.99
C VAL A 553 -4.85 7.22 19.85
N LEU A 554 -3.65 7.39 19.29
CA LEU A 554 -2.40 7.28 20.06
C LEU A 554 -2.30 8.38 21.13
N ALA A 555 -2.72 9.62 20.82
CA ALA A 555 -2.81 10.69 21.80
C ALA A 555 -3.89 10.38 22.87
N GLY A 556 -5.00 9.79 22.45
CA GLY A 556 -6.06 9.31 23.35
C GLY A 556 -5.59 8.20 24.30
N GLY A 557 -4.69 7.33 23.83
CA GLY A 557 -4.06 6.33 24.68
C GLY A 557 -3.33 6.95 25.87
N ILE A 558 -2.61 8.06 25.66
CA ILE A 558 -1.96 8.79 26.78
C ILE A 558 -3.00 9.30 27.76
N ALA A 559 -4.10 9.87 27.29
CA ALA A 559 -5.19 10.35 28.15
C ALA A 559 -5.89 9.20 28.89
N LEU A 560 -6.08 8.07 28.24
CA LEU A 560 -6.68 6.88 28.82
C LEU A 560 -5.81 6.29 29.94
N HIS A 561 -4.51 6.11 29.72
CA HIS A 561 -3.61 5.52 30.70
C HIS A 561 -3.35 6.42 31.94
N HIS A 562 -3.50 7.73 31.76
CA HIS A 562 -3.34 8.72 32.85
C HIS A 562 -4.67 9.39 33.22
N TRP A 563 -5.80 8.69 32.98
CA TRP A 563 -7.14 9.23 33.18
C TRP A 563 -7.37 9.75 34.62
N GLN A 564 -6.79 9.11 35.63
CA GLN A 564 -6.93 9.54 37.04
C GLN A 564 -6.41 10.96 37.25
N ARG A 565 -5.25 11.32 36.64
CA ARG A 565 -4.69 12.68 36.74
C ARG A 565 -5.48 13.70 35.91
N LEU A 566 -5.99 13.28 34.74
CA LEU A 566 -6.67 14.18 33.80
C LEU A 566 -8.15 14.31 34.03
N LEU A 567 -8.84 13.26 34.44
CA LEU A 567 -10.30 13.14 34.49
C LEU A 567 -10.81 12.66 35.85
N GLY A 568 -9.93 12.32 36.82
CA GLY A 568 -10.31 11.80 38.14
C GLY A 568 -11.10 12.75 39.02
N TRP A 569 -11.09 14.04 38.67
CA TRP A 569 -11.90 15.07 39.32
C TRP A 569 -13.37 15.11 38.86
N LEU A 570 -13.71 14.38 37.78
CA LEU A 570 -15.09 14.30 37.30
C LEU A 570 -15.94 13.41 38.23
N PRO A 571 -17.16 13.82 38.58
CA PRO A 571 -18.03 13.03 39.45
C PRO A 571 -18.47 11.68 38.86
N LEU A 572 -18.30 11.48 37.54
CA LEU A 572 -18.59 10.24 36.82
C LEU A 572 -17.35 9.36 36.68
N ALA A 573 -16.18 9.78 37.18
CA ALA A 573 -14.97 8.98 37.09
C ALA A 573 -15.11 7.74 37.98
N PRO A 574 -14.82 6.52 37.45
CA PRO A 574 -14.86 5.32 38.25
C PRO A 574 -13.67 5.30 39.22
N GLU A 575 -13.80 4.61 40.34
CA GLU A 575 -12.69 4.44 41.29
C GLU A 575 -11.52 3.67 40.63
N SER A 576 -11.84 2.72 39.74
CA SER A 576 -10.86 1.96 38.95
C SER A 576 -11.45 1.53 37.62
N LEU A 577 -10.64 1.58 36.55
CA LEU A 577 -11.02 1.01 35.25
C LEU A 577 -10.91 -0.53 35.22
N GLN A 578 -10.37 -1.13 36.27
CA GLN A 578 -10.15 -2.58 36.37
C GLN A 578 -11.21 -3.26 37.22
N ALA A 579 -11.95 -2.54 38.07
CA ALA A 579 -12.96 -3.08 38.98
C ALA A 579 -14.34 -2.45 38.76
N GLY A 580 -15.41 -3.17 39.08
CA GLY A 580 -16.80 -2.70 38.95
C GLY A 580 -17.49 -3.12 37.65
N PRO A 581 -18.69 -2.57 37.35
CA PRO A 581 -19.49 -2.94 36.18
C PRO A 581 -18.76 -2.62 34.86
N LEU A 582 -18.77 -3.55 33.90
CA LEU A 582 -18.01 -3.45 32.65
C LEU A 582 -18.44 -2.28 31.76
N LEU A 583 -19.75 -2.08 31.59
CA LEU A 583 -20.27 -1.10 30.65
C LEU A 583 -19.88 0.37 30.99
N PRO A 584 -20.04 0.84 32.25
CA PRO A 584 -19.57 2.17 32.63
C PRO A 584 -18.06 2.36 32.42
N ARG A 585 -17.24 1.35 32.71
CA ARG A 585 -15.77 1.40 32.51
C ARG A 585 -15.41 1.55 31.03
N LEU A 586 -16.06 0.78 30.16
CA LEU A 586 -15.86 0.88 28.70
C LEU A 586 -16.28 2.24 28.17
N ILE A 587 -17.42 2.76 28.61
CA ILE A 587 -17.90 4.07 28.20
C ILE A 587 -16.92 5.16 28.64
N PHE A 588 -16.48 5.13 29.91
CA PHE A 588 -15.54 6.12 30.42
C PHE A 588 -14.17 6.01 29.73
N GLY A 589 -13.65 4.80 29.54
CA GLY A 589 -12.41 4.58 28.80
C GLY A 589 -12.49 5.07 27.34
N ALA A 590 -13.61 4.84 26.66
CA ALA A 590 -13.85 5.35 25.31
C ALA A 590 -13.93 6.88 25.28
N LEU A 591 -14.55 7.51 26.27
CA LEU A 591 -14.56 8.98 26.40
C LEU A 591 -13.17 9.55 26.62
N ALA A 592 -12.38 8.94 27.52
CA ALA A 592 -10.99 9.34 27.77
C ALA A 592 -10.13 9.20 26.48
N LEU A 593 -10.31 8.11 25.74
CA LEU A 593 -9.64 7.88 24.47
C LEU A 593 -10.03 8.91 23.39
N CYS A 594 -11.27 9.38 23.37
CA CYS A 594 -11.76 10.37 22.41
C CYS A 594 -11.42 11.82 22.79
N LEU A 595 -10.94 12.09 24.00
CA LEU A 595 -10.66 13.45 24.48
C LEU A 595 -9.73 14.27 23.57
N PRO A 596 -8.55 13.76 23.13
CA PRO A 596 -7.69 14.50 22.19
C PRO A 596 -8.32 14.70 20.82
N ALA A 597 -9.17 13.78 20.36
CA ALA A 597 -9.89 13.95 19.11
C ALA A 597 -10.84 15.13 19.18
N ALA A 598 -11.61 15.25 20.26
CA ALA A 598 -12.51 16.38 20.49
C ALA A 598 -11.75 17.72 20.56
N ALA A 599 -10.60 17.75 21.25
CA ALA A 599 -9.76 18.95 21.34
C ALA A 599 -9.10 19.34 20.01
N CYS A 600 -8.83 18.37 19.13
CA CYS A 600 -8.12 18.56 17.87
C CYS A 600 -9.01 18.60 16.61
N LEU A 601 -10.35 18.61 16.75
CA LEU A 601 -11.30 18.63 15.62
C LEU A 601 -11.03 19.77 14.63
N TRP A 602 -10.60 20.93 15.11
CA TRP A 602 -10.35 22.15 14.33
C TRP A 602 -8.92 22.26 13.80
N LEU A 603 -8.00 21.36 14.22
CA LEU A 603 -6.62 21.41 13.79
C LEU A 603 -6.47 20.92 12.34
N LYS A 604 -5.80 21.72 11.51
CA LYS A 604 -5.38 21.32 10.18
C LYS A 604 -4.40 20.14 10.29
N HIS A 605 -4.47 19.19 9.39
CA HIS A 605 -3.66 17.97 9.39
C HIS A 605 -2.13 18.22 9.47
N ARG A 606 -1.63 19.34 8.96
CA ARG A 606 -0.21 19.72 9.07
C ARG A 606 0.24 19.87 10.52
N TRP A 607 -0.61 20.37 11.40
CA TRP A 607 -0.32 20.50 12.82
C TRP A 607 -0.21 19.16 13.54
N LEU A 608 -1.07 18.21 13.19
CA LEU A 608 -1.02 16.87 13.74
C LEU A 608 0.28 16.16 13.38
N TYR A 609 0.77 16.32 12.15
CA TYR A 609 2.06 15.76 11.75
C TYR A 609 3.25 16.50 12.35
N ALA A 610 3.14 17.80 12.57
CA ALA A 610 4.18 18.55 13.28
C ALA A 610 4.29 18.11 14.76
N ALA A 611 3.19 17.68 15.36
CA ALA A 611 3.16 17.12 16.71
C ALA A 611 3.63 15.65 16.81
N LEU A 612 3.80 14.94 15.67
CA LEU A 612 4.12 13.51 15.66
C LEU A 612 5.41 13.14 16.42
N PRO A 613 6.53 13.90 16.34
CA PRO A 613 7.73 13.61 17.14
C PRO A 613 7.47 13.74 18.64
N LEU A 614 6.66 14.72 19.03
CA LEU A 614 6.26 14.90 20.43
C LEU A 614 5.36 13.73 20.90
N LEU A 615 4.37 13.35 20.11
CA LEU A 615 3.52 12.19 20.41
C LEU A 615 4.33 10.91 20.62
N TRP A 616 5.27 10.62 19.69
CA TRP A 616 6.19 9.50 19.83
C TRP A 616 6.98 9.57 21.12
N SER A 617 7.54 10.74 21.45
CA SER A 617 8.37 10.91 22.65
C SER A 617 7.60 10.76 23.94
N VAL A 618 6.34 11.21 23.99
CA VAL A 618 5.46 11.04 25.17
C VAL A 618 5.08 9.56 25.36
N LEU A 619 4.77 8.85 24.25
CA LEU A 619 4.51 7.39 24.31
C LEU A 619 5.74 6.63 24.80
N LEU A 620 6.93 6.97 24.33
CA LEU A 620 8.16 6.37 24.84
C LEU A 620 8.38 6.71 26.31
N ALA A 621 8.22 7.98 26.71
CA ALA A 621 8.41 8.44 28.08
C ALA A 621 7.48 7.72 29.07
N ARG A 622 6.24 7.37 28.66
CA ARG A 622 5.31 6.56 29.44
C ARG A 622 5.88 5.17 29.77
N HIS A 623 6.55 4.54 28.79
CA HIS A 623 7.06 3.17 28.98
C HIS A 623 8.48 3.10 29.57
N LEU A 624 9.19 4.24 29.72
CA LEU A 624 10.51 4.28 30.34
C LEU A 624 10.52 3.77 31.78
N PRO A 625 9.55 4.11 32.65
CA PRO A 625 9.51 3.59 34.02
C PRO A 625 9.57 2.06 34.05
N ILE A 626 8.65 1.40 33.35
CA ILE A 626 8.61 -0.07 33.27
C ILE A 626 9.91 -0.62 32.68
N GLY A 627 10.36 -0.04 31.57
CA GLY A 627 11.59 -0.48 30.90
C GLY A 627 12.83 -0.33 31.75
N MET A 628 12.96 0.77 32.49
CA MET A 628 14.17 1.09 33.27
C MET A 628 14.18 0.46 34.66
N THR A 629 13.02 0.11 35.22
CA THR A 629 12.95 -0.57 36.54
C THR A 629 12.97 -2.10 36.41
N GLU A 630 12.25 -2.66 35.43
CA GLU A 630 12.03 -4.11 35.32
C GLU A 630 12.93 -4.82 34.32
N ALA A 631 13.51 -4.12 33.33
CA ALA A 631 14.30 -4.74 32.28
C ALA A 631 15.51 -5.52 32.82
N GLY A 632 16.13 -5.06 33.90
CA GLY A 632 17.23 -5.75 34.56
C GLY A 632 16.83 -7.04 35.28
N THR A 633 15.55 -7.30 35.51
CA THR A 633 15.02 -8.49 36.22
C THR A 633 14.46 -9.55 35.26
N VAL A 634 14.57 -9.38 33.97
CA VAL A 634 14.11 -10.34 32.93
C VAL A 634 15.04 -11.54 32.81
N LEU A 635 16.35 -11.30 32.98
CA LEU A 635 17.37 -12.35 32.85
C LEU A 635 17.35 -13.31 34.03
N PRO A 636 17.78 -14.59 33.83
CA PRO A 636 17.75 -15.62 34.88
C PRO A 636 18.55 -15.24 36.12
N ILE A 637 18.22 -15.88 37.24
CA ILE A 637 18.95 -15.77 38.51
C ILE A 637 20.46 -16.04 38.28
N GLY A 638 21.31 -15.11 38.73
CA GLY A 638 22.77 -15.19 38.55
C GLY A 638 23.34 -14.08 37.61
N TRP A 639 22.49 -13.42 36.83
CA TRP A 639 22.91 -12.20 36.12
C TRP A 639 22.75 -10.98 37.00
N PRO A 640 23.59 -9.94 36.84
CA PRO A 640 23.45 -8.72 37.61
C PRO A 640 22.05 -8.12 37.38
N GLN A 641 21.26 -8.10 38.45
CA GLN A 641 19.96 -7.40 38.42
C GLN A 641 20.21 -5.92 38.65
N TRP A 642 19.62 -5.10 37.77
CA TRP A 642 19.71 -3.65 37.89
C TRP A 642 18.33 -3.03 37.76
N SER A 643 18.11 -1.96 38.49
CA SER A 643 16.93 -1.10 38.38
C SER A 643 17.42 0.34 38.40
N ALA A 644 16.88 1.15 37.52
CA ALA A 644 17.24 2.57 37.47
C ALA A 644 16.58 3.34 38.62
N ASP A 645 17.29 4.33 39.13
CA ASP A 645 16.77 5.29 40.12
C ASP A 645 15.66 6.16 39.50
N ALA A 646 14.69 6.56 40.33
CA ALA A 646 13.58 7.43 39.93
C ALA A 646 14.06 8.76 39.33
N HIS A 647 15.16 9.34 39.82
CA HIS A 647 15.74 10.55 39.25
C HIS A 647 16.26 10.34 37.83
N VAL A 648 16.91 9.19 37.58
CA VAL A 648 17.41 8.82 36.25
C VAL A 648 16.26 8.60 35.27
N ILE A 649 15.21 7.95 35.72
CA ILE A 649 13.98 7.76 34.94
C ILE A 649 13.32 9.10 34.62
N GLY A 650 13.14 9.95 35.63
CA GLY A 650 12.57 11.29 35.48
C GLY A 650 13.36 12.19 34.52
N PHE A 651 14.73 12.14 34.59
CA PHE A 651 15.59 12.80 33.63
C PHE A 651 15.41 12.26 32.22
N SER A 652 15.41 10.94 32.05
CA SER A 652 15.25 10.27 30.75
C SER A 652 13.91 10.61 30.11
N GLN A 653 12.81 10.65 30.88
CA GLN A 653 11.50 11.12 30.42
C GLN A 653 11.54 12.58 29.93
N SER A 654 12.15 13.46 30.71
CA SER A 654 12.26 14.88 30.37
C SER A 654 13.08 15.11 29.11
N LEU A 655 14.22 14.43 28.98
CA LEU A 655 15.09 14.48 27.80
C LEU A 655 14.36 13.97 26.54
N THR A 656 13.67 12.85 26.66
CA THR A 656 12.90 12.26 25.55
C THR A 656 11.82 13.20 25.05
N ILE A 657 11.04 13.80 25.96
CA ILE A 657 9.98 14.74 25.59
C ILE A 657 10.57 16.04 25.00
N ALA A 658 11.68 16.54 25.54
CA ALA A 658 12.38 17.71 24.99
C ALA A 658 12.85 17.48 23.55
N LEU A 659 13.43 16.29 23.25
CA LEU A 659 13.83 15.91 21.88
C LEU A 659 12.60 15.84 20.95
N GLY A 660 11.48 15.29 21.41
CA GLY A 660 10.23 15.26 20.65
C GLY A 660 9.68 16.66 20.36
N TRP A 661 9.72 17.56 21.36
CA TRP A 661 9.34 18.96 21.20
C TRP A 661 10.23 19.69 20.18
N LEU A 662 11.55 19.54 20.28
CA LEU A 662 12.51 20.13 19.31
C LEU A 662 12.20 19.65 17.88
N GLY A 663 11.95 18.34 17.70
CA GLY A 663 11.53 17.78 16.41
C GLY A 663 10.25 18.43 15.89
N GLY A 664 9.27 18.64 16.77
CA GLY A 664 8.01 19.31 16.46
C GLY A 664 8.23 20.78 16.04
N VAL A 665 9.07 21.54 16.76
CA VAL A 665 9.41 22.93 16.42
C VAL A 665 10.07 23.03 15.04
N VAL A 666 10.98 22.12 14.72
CA VAL A 666 11.63 22.07 13.39
C VAL A 666 10.57 21.83 12.29
N LEU A 667 9.60 20.96 12.52
CA LEU A 667 8.52 20.68 11.57
C LEU A 667 7.56 21.86 11.44
N VAL A 668 7.16 22.49 12.54
CA VAL A 668 6.33 23.71 12.52
C VAL A 668 6.96 24.79 11.68
N ARG A 669 8.26 25.06 11.90
CA ARG A 669 9.01 26.05 11.13
C ARG A 669 9.04 25.74 9.62
N ARG A 670 9.06 24.48 9.23
CA ARG A 670 9.12 24.07 7.82
C ARG A 670 7.77 23.87 7.14
N LEU A 671 6.78 23.40 7.89
CA LEU A 671 5.44 23.08 7.35
C LEU A 671 4.49 24.29 7.36
N ILE A 672 4.74 25.25 8.24
CA ILE A 672 3.88 26.42 8.47
C ILE A 672 4.72 27.65 8.15
N ASN A 673 4.59 28.13 6.96
CA ASN A 673 5.24 29.26 6.30
C ASN A 673 6.31 30.01 7.12
N PRO A 674 7.62 29.94 6.75
CA PRO A 674 8.73 30.48 7.53
C PRO A 674 8.71 32.03 7.63
N GLN A 675 7.93 32.73 6.79
CA GLN A 675 7.86 34.20 6.79
C GLN A 675 6.89 34.78 7.83
N GLN A 676 6.01 33.97 8.42
CA GLN A 676 5.11 34.42 9.46
C GLN A 676 5.63 34.03 10.85
N GLN A 677 5.60 34.93 11.82
CA GLN A 677 5.90 34.67 13.24
C GLN A 677 5.03 33.56 13.88
N SER A 678 4.07 33.02 13.13
CA SER A 678 3.22 31.88 13.49
C SER A 678 3.97 30.61 13.93
N TRP A 679 5.21 30.42 13.50
CA TRP A 679 6.04 29.28 13.95
C TRP A 679 6.44 29.40 15.43
N LEU A 680 6.64 30.64 15.97
CA LEU A 680 6.89 30.85 17.39
C LEU A 680 5.67 30.50 18.22
N ILE A 681 4.47 30.91 17.77
CA ILE A 681 3.20 30.57 18.44
C ILE A 681 3.01 29.05 18.42
N GLY A 682 3.23 28.39 17.28
CA GLY A 682 3.13 26.95 17.17
C GLY A 682 4.16 26.20 18.00
N GLY A 683 5.41 26.66 18.03
CA GLY A 683 6.46 26.11 18.89
C GLY A 683 6.15 26.29 20.38
N GLY A 684 5.60 27.44 20.77
CA GLY A 684 5.13 27.72 22.12
C GLY A 684 3.93 26.85 22.53
N ALA A 685 2.96 26.65 21.64
CA ALA A 685 1.83 25.74 21.87
C ALA A 685 2.32 24.30 22.08
N LEU A 686 3.27 23.83 21.26
CA LEU A 686 3.88 22.51 21.44
C LEU A 686 4.68 22.42 22.74
N LEU A 687 5.30 23.51 23.22
CA LEU A 687 5.98 23.53 24.50
C LEU A 687 4.99 23.35 25.66
N ILE A 688 3.86 24.04 25.62
CA ILE A 688 2.79 23.88 26.63
C ILE A 688 2.31 22.41 26.64
N VAL A 689 2.08 21.82 25.46
CA VAL A 689 1.69 20.39 25.36
C VAL A 689 2.79 19.49 25.89
N ALA A 690 4.07 19.78 25.63
CA ALA A 690 5.20 19.00 26.13
C ALA A 690 5.31 19.07 27.67
N LEU A 691 5.16 20.25 28.25
CA LEU A 691 5.18 20.45 29.71
C LEU A 691 3.98 19.78 30.39
N ALA A 692 2.78 19.92 29.81
CA ALA A 692 1.59 19.22 30.28
C ALA A 692 1.77 17.69 30.19
N SER A 693 2.30 17.19 29.07
CA SER A 693 2.58 15.76 28.91
C SER A 693 3.61 15.28 29.91
N ARG A 694 4.65 16.08 30.20
CA ARG A 694 5.66 15.73 31.22
C ARG A 694 5.03 15.63 32.62
N TRP A 695 4.12 16.55 32.96
CA TRP A 695 3.38 16.49 34.22
C TRP A 695 2.48 15.24 34.27
N VAL A 696 1.79 14.90 33.18
CA VAL A 696 0.91 13.71 33.08
C VAL A 696 1.68 12.42 33.25
N VAL A 697 2.84 12.26 32.58
CA VAL A 697 3.64 11.01 32.59
C VAL A 697 4.67 10.97 33.72
N HIS A 698 4.72 11.96 34.60
CA HIS A 698 5.65 11.98 35.74
C HIS A 698 5.39 10.78 36.66
N ILE A 699 6.48 10.17 37.16
CA ILE A 699 6.43 9.08 38.13
C ILE A 699 5.92 9.59 39.47
#